data_d941e3b2b96f18d9a786ee088255f5b2
#
_entry.id   d941e3b2b96f18d9a786ee088255f5b2
#
_cell.length_a   1.000
_cell.length_b   1.000
_cell.length_c   1.000
_cell.angle_alpha   90.00
_cell.angle_beta   90.00
_cell.angle_gamma   90.00
#
_symmetry.space_group_name_H-M   'P 1'
#
loop_
_entity.id
_entity.type
_entity.pdbx_description
1 polymer ?
#
loop_
_entity_poly.entity_id
_entity_poly.type
_entity_poly.pdbx_seq_one_letter_code
_entity_poly.pdbx_strand_id
1 'polypeptide(L)'
;VQTCALPILIPEEELYMGFANARVQLDSGQLLNNIRRIQTRNNIKLSENVMTGGLGACSLDVEMETGTGKTYVYIKTMFELNKQYGWSKFIVVVPSIAIREGVRKSFETMQDHFMEYYGKKARFFVYDSKNLAEIDNFSQSADINVMIINIQAFNARGKDARRIRTELDDFGSRKPIDVIKANRPIVILDEPQKMGGTATQESLKEFNPLFCLNYSATHKQHHELVYVLDALDAYNKRLVKRIEVKGFDIKNLRGTDSYLFLEGIVISPKKPPMARIEFEIGYNKSINRETRLLGVDDDLFTLSKNMNQYRGYRISEIDPIRGIVTFTNGETIHAGEVVGDVSEADLRRVQIRETIRSHFEKEKDLFSRGIKTLSLFFIDEVAKYRKYDDDGNEVNSQYGEIFEQEYMDILNEYLTLFNTPYEQYLRGIDVHQTHAGYFSIDKKGRKVDSSTKRGSDESDDISAYDLILKDKERLLSFSNPVRFIFSHSALREGWDNPNVFQICTLKHGGSSPTQKRQEVGRGLRLCVNQNGDRMDADTLGSQVQQINQLTVIASDGYKDFVADLQKGIRDDLYERPTKATAEYFIGKTLVISGNDVTVSDKQGRDIYRYLIKNDYIDEDDHVTDKYRADLANGVLAPVPESCTEISEGVHALIQSIFDEHALDDMISDGHETKIQENALNDNFYKKEFQTLWNYINHKYAYTVDFDSEELIRKAIAHIDDKMFVARLQYTVTTGEQGQDWDSDKLKSGAGFVAEKSQTYTLDRAEGSQVTYDLVGKIAEGAKLTRRTVARILEGIKPYTFAMFKNNPEEFITKAIRLINEQKATMIVEQITYNQTEGTYDSTIFTAEKNTDFSKAYRAKKNVQDYVFADGYAKDGQSVERKFAEDMDLAEEVCVYAKLPRGFSIPTPVGNYSPDWAIAFNKGTVKHIFFIAETKGTMETLNLKPIEKAKIDCARKLFAELSSADVVYDSVDSYQHLLDIMESL
;
A
#
# COMPACT_ATOMS: atom_id res chain seq x y z
N VAL A 1 -9.81 28.71 8.85
CA VAL A 1 -9.20 29.93 9.40
C VAL A 1 -9.44 31.16 8.51
N GLN A 2 -9.65 30.99 7.20
CA GLN A 2 -9.82 32.11 6.25
C GLN A 2 -11.11 32.93 6.36
N THR A 3 -12.04 32.61 7.23
CA THR A 3 -13.39 33.18 7.16
C THR A 3 -13.90 33.86 8.43
N CYS A 4 -13.06 34.11 9.41
CA CYS A 4 -13.47 34.90 10.58
C CYS A 4 -13.09 36.37 10.36
N ALA A 5 -13.90 37.09 9.57
CA ALA A 5 -13.72 38.54 9.41
C ALA A 5 -14.10 39.26 10.73
N LEU A 6 -13.13 39.86 11.40
CA LEU A 6 -13.29 40.69 12.59
C LEU A 6 -12.93 42.13 12.26
N PRO A 7 -13.81 43.11 12.55
CA PRO A 7 -13.40 44.51 12.50
C PRO A 7 -12.45 44.79 13.67
N ILE A 8 -11.29 45.35 13.35
CA ILE A 8 -10.27 45.75 14.33
C ILE A 8 -10.50 47.22 14.63
N LEU A 9 -11.00 47.51 15.84
CA LEU A 9 -10.91 48.83 16.45
C LEU A 9 -10.06 48.66 17.72
N ILE A 10 -8.87 49.27 17.75
CA ILE A 10 -7.99 49.29 18.90
C ILE A 10 -8.40 50.49 19.79
N PRO A 11 -8.86 50.33 21.02
CA PRO A 11 -9.10 51.44 21.93
C PRO A 11 -7.78 52.12 22.30
N GLU A 12 -7.74 53.43 22.36
CA GLU A 12 -6.55 54.23 22.64
C GLU A 12 -5.90 53.93 24.01
N GLU A 13 -6.65 53.41 24.98
CA GLU A 13 -6.15 53.07 26.33
C GLU A 13 -5.22 51.84 26.37
N GLU A 14 -5.17 50.99 25.32
CA GLU A 14 -4.33 49.79 25.31
C GLU A 14 -2.90 50.01 24.75
N LEU A 15 -2.59 51.23 24.30
CA LEU A 15 -1.27 51.59 23.72
C LEU A 15 -0.12 51.61 24.76
N TYR A 16 -0.40 51.69 26.03
CA TYR A 16 0.62 51.80 27.08
C TYR A 16 1.31 50.48 27.49
N MET A 17 0.84 49.33 27.05
CA MET A 17 1.36 47.98 27.43
C MET A 17 2.15 47.27 26.32
N GLY A 18 2.64 47.97 25.32
CA GLY A 18 3.32 47.40 24.17
C GLY A 18 2.34 47.01 23.05
N PHE A 19 2.80 46.22 22.07
CA PHE A 19 2.01 45.81 20.89
C PHE A 19 1.19 44.53 21.16
N ALA A 20 0.25 44.61 22.08
CA ALA A 20 -0.61 43.48 22.43
C ALA A 20 -1.58 43.10 21.30
N ASN A 21 -1.96 41.83 21.19
CA ASN A 21 -3.01 41.40 20.26
C ASN A 21 -4.36 42.05 20.60
N ALA A 22 -5.08 42.57 19.60
CA ALA A 22 -6.42 43.09 19.77
C ALA A 22 -7.39 41.98 20.25
N ARG A 23 -8.38 42.31 21.05
CA ARG A 23 -9.37 41.37 21.58
C ARG A 23 -10.28 40.84 20.50
N VAL A 24 -10.74 39.60 20.65
CA VAL A 24 -11.83 39.03 19.85
C VAL A 24 -13.13 39.70 20.29
N GLN A 25 -13.81 40.41 19.36
CA GLN A 25 -15.04 41.15 19.61
C GLN A 25 -16.32 40.36 19.26
N LEU A 26 -16.22 39.04 19.10
CA LEU A 26 -17.36 38.17 18.80
C LEU A 26 -17.94 37.60 20.08
N ASP A 27 -19.26 37.57 20.17
CA ASP A 27 -19.95 36.81 21.22
C ASP A 27 -19.88 35.28 20.94
N SER A 28 -20.22 34.47 21.95
CA SER A 28 -20.17 33.01 21.85
C SER A 28 -21.06 32.45 20.75
N GLY A 29 -22.19 33.09 20.46
CA GLY A 29 -23.08 32.65 19.36
C GLY A 29 -22.49 32.91 17.98
N GLN A 30 -21.88 34.08 17.80
CA GLN A 30 -21.19 34.43 16.56
C GLN A 30 -19.97 33.53 16.32
N LEU A 31 -19.19 33.23 17.37
CA LEU A 31 -18.08 32.28 17.31
C LEU A 31 -18.56 30.89 16.90
N LEU A 32 -19.61 30.38 17.55
CA LEU A 32 -20.20 29.07 17.24
C LEU A 32 -20.66 29.00 15.79
N ASN A 33 -21.34 30.02 15.30
CA ASN A 33 -21.82 30.06 13.90
C ASN A 33 -20.65 30.05 12.91
N ASN A 34 -19.55 30.77 13.21
CA ASN A 34 -18.35 30.77 12.38
C ASN A 34 -17.65 29.41 12.40
N ILE A 35 -17.54 28.76 13.56
CA ILE A 35 -16.99 27.41 13.71
C ILE A 35 -17.83 26.42 12.92
N ARG A 36 -19.15 26.42 13.08
CA ARG A 36 -20.07 25.54 12.34
C ARG A 36 -19.95 25.71 10.82
N ARG A 37 -19.78 26.95 10.32
CA ARG A 37 -19.55 27.20 8.90
C ARG A 37 -18.29 26.54 8.39
N ILE A 38 -17.19 26.60 9.16
CA ILE A 38 -15.94 25.92 8.83
C ILE A 38 -16.12 24.40 8.88
N GLN A 39 -16.79 23.89 9.90
CA GLN A 39 -17.08 22.47 10.07
C GLN A 39 -17.94 21.93 8.92
N THR A 40 -18.97 22.65 8.50
CA THR A 40 -19.80 22.31 7.33
C THR A 40 -18.93 22.23 6.08
N ARG A 41 -18.07 23.25 5.85
CA ARG A 41 -17.17 23.28 4.67
C ARG A 41 -16.22 22.09 4.65
N ASN A 42 -15.74 21.65 5.79
CA ASN A 42 -14.82 20.52 5.93
C ASN A 42 -15.52 19.18 6.19
N ASN A 43 -16.85 19.13 6.11
CA ASN A 43 -17.69 17.95 6.36
C ASN A 43 -17.50 17.33 7.75
N ILE A 44 -17.16 18.16 8.75
CA ILE A 44 -16.93 17.77 10.13
C ILE A 44 -18.25 17.87 10.91
N LYS A 45 -18.43 17.03 11.95
CA LYS A 45 -19.55 17.08 12.86
C LYS A 45 -19.66 18.46 13.50
N LEU A 46 -20.84 19.04 13.51
CA LEU A 46 -21.07 20.38 14.04
C LEU A 46 -20.98 20.41 15.56
N SER A 47 -20.24 21.39 16.08
CA SER A 47 -20.16 21.65 17.52
C SER A 47 -21.51 22.14 18.07
N GLU A 48 -21.88 21.66 19.24
CA GLU A 48 -23.11 22.10 19.95
C GLU A 48 -22.90 23.43 20.66
N ASN A 49 -21.73 23.58 21.32
CA ASN A 49 -21.35 24.75 22.11
C ASN A 49 -19.89 25.11 21.83
N VAL A 50 -19.48 26.31 22.20
CA VAL A 50 -18.06 26.69 22.20
C VAL A 50 -17.40 26.23 23.48
N MET A 51 -16.43 25.31 23.39
CA MET A 51 -15.65 24.82 24.51
C MET A 51 -14.37 25.65 24.64
N THR A 52 -14.27 26.48 25.69
CA THR A 52 -13.09 27.33 25.90
C THR A 52 -11.96 26.64 26.65
N GLY A 53 -12.29 25.66 27.47
CA GLY A 53 -11.33 25.04 28.41
C GLY A 53 -10.63 26.04 29.36
N GLY A 54 -11.05 27.30 29.34
CA GLY A 54 -10.39 28.41 30.04
C GLY A 54 -9.18 28.98 29.30
N LEU A 55 -8.98 28.59 28.00
CA LEU A 55 -7.86 29.03 27.18
C LEU A 55 -8.30 30.08 26.15
N GLY A 56 -8.85 31.18 26.61
CA GLY A 56 -9.31 32.28 25.76
C GLY A 56 -10.74 32.19 25.26
N ALA A 57 -11.04 32.82 24.12
CA ALA A 57 -12.39 32.89 23.56
C ALA A 57 -12.88 31.54 22.98
N CYS A 58 -11.99 30.71 22.45
CA CYS A 58 -12.25 29.37 21.96
C CYS A 58 -10.96 28.53 21.92
N SER A 59 -11.12 27.23 21.85
CA SER A 59 -10.01 26.27 21.63
C SER A 59 -10.31 25.47 20.37
N LEU A 60 -9.49 25.63 19.33
CA LEU A 60 -9.71 25.02 18.00
C LEU A 60 -8.75 23.88 17.79
N ASP A 61 -9.29 22.72 17.42
CA ASP A 61 -8.52 21.51 17.15
C ASP A 61 -8.28 21.37 15.63
N VAL A 62 -7.03 21.13 15.26
CA VAL A 62 -6.57 20.82 13.90
C VAL A 62 -5.89 19.46 13.96
N GLU A 63 -6.55 18.47 13.39
CA GLU A 63 -6.03 17.12 13.30
C GLU A 63 -5.25 16.94 12.00
N MET A 64 -4.00 16.51 12.11
CA MET A 64 -3.13 16.26 10.96
C MET A 64 -2.20 15.10 11.24
N GLU A 65 -2.14 14.13 10.33
CA GLU A 65 -1.27 12.97 10.47
C GLU A 65 0.21 13.36 10.57
N THR A 66 0.99 12.51 11.24
CA THR A 66 2.45 12.70 11.38
C THR A 66 3.12 12.73 10.00
N GLY A 67 4.00 13.70 9.79
CA GLY A 67 4.72 13.85 8.52
C GLY A 67 4.02 14.70 7.46
N THR A 68 2.76 15.11 7.67
CA THR A 68 2.00 15.94 6.70
C THR A 68 2.25 17.45 6.79
N GLY A 69 3.12 17.90 7.71
CA GLY A 69 3.55 19.31 7.76
C GLY A 69 2.85 20.17 8.82
N LYS A 70 2.40 19.61 9.95
CA LYS A 70 1.79 20.37 11.08
C LYS A 70 2.52 21.66 11.39
N THR A 71 3.86 21.59 11.59
CA THR A 71 4.70 22.76 11.93
C THR A 71 4.63 23.84 10.86
N TYR A 72 4.69 23.49 9.58
CA TYR A 72 4.52 24.46 8.49
C TYR A 72 3.15 25.14 8.55
N VAL A 73 2.09 24.36 8.79
CA VAL A 73 0.70 24.88 8.82
C VAL A 73 0.52 25.88 9.95
N TYR A 74 0.97 25.60 11.18
CA TYR A 74 0.78 26.57 12.24
C TYR A 74 1.69 27.82 12.08
N ILE A 75 2.89 27.70 11.54
CA ILE A 75 3.71 28.87 11.22
C ILE A 75 3.00 29.74 10.15
N LYS A 76 2.52 29.12 9.06
CA LYS A 76 1.73 29.83 8.04
C LYS A 76 0.49 30.49 8.64
N THR A 77 -0.19 29.80 9.56
CA THR A 77 -1.36 30.36 10.29
C THR A 77 -1.00 31.64 11.04
N MET A 78 0.18 31.72 11.68
CA MET A 78 0.64 32.95 12.33
C MET A 78 0.78 34.11 11.34
N PHE A 79 1.37 33.86 10.17
CA PHE A 79 1.52 34.88 9.12
C PHE A 79 0.16 35.31 8.55
N GLU A 80 -0.75 34.38 8.32
CA GLU A 80 -2.11 34.69 7.83
C GLU A 80 -2.90 35.50 8.87
N LEU A 81 -2.82 35.14 10.16
CA LEU A 81 -3.46 35.88 11.22
C LEU A 81 -2.88 37.29 11.38
N ASN A 82 -1.56 37.47 11.21
CA ASN A 82 -0.93 38.77 11.20
C ASN A 82 -1.37 39.59 9.97
N LYS A 83 -1.43 38.99 8.81
CA LYS A 83 -1.84 39.68 7.57
C LYS A 83 -3.29 40.18 7.64
N GLN A 84 -4.19 39.36 8.19
CA GLN A 84 -5.62 39.66 8.21
C GLN A 84 -6.06 40.52 9.41
N TYR A 85 -5.44 40.31 10.59
CA TYR A 85 -5.92 40.89 11.84
C TYR A 85 -4.85 41.70 12.58
N GLY A 86 -3.63 41.74 12.07
CA GLY A 86 -2.53 42.44 12.74
C GLY A 86 -2.02 41.73 14.00
N TRP A 87 -2.53 40.55 14.38
CA TRP A 87 -2.08 39.80 15.53
C TRP A 87 -0.62 39.40 15.38
N SER A 88 0.20 39.71 16.40
CA SER A 88 1.66 39.55 16.29
C SER A 88 2.29 38.76 17.44
N LYS A 89 1.54 38.36 18.46
CA LYS A 89 2.04 37.69 19.67
C LYS A 89 1.55 36.23 19.69
N PHE A 90 2.51 35.32 19.63
CA PHE A 90 2.24 33.89 19.59
C PHE A 90 3.11 33.14 20.63
N ILE A 91 2.57 32.11 21.24
CA ILE A 91 3.31 31.18 22.09
C ILE A 91 3.12 29.75 21.53
N VAL A 92 4.21 29.07 21.23
CA VAL A 92 4.20 27.65 20.88
C VAL A 92 4.60 26.84 22.09
N VAL A 93 3.68 26.04 22.61
CA VAL A 93 3.92 25.15 23.74
C VAL A 93 4.12 23.75 23.25
N VAL A 94 5.21 23.13 23.64
CA VAL A 94 5.59 21.78 23.23
C VAL A 94 5.79 20.86 24.44
N PRO A 95 5.57 19.54 24.31
CA PRO A 95 5.66 18.62 25.44
C PRO A 95 7.10 18.23 25.81
N SER A 96 8.07 18.36 24.87
CA SER A 96 9.44 17.91 25.11
C SER A 96 10.49 18.86 24.51
N ILE A 97 11.72 18.75 25.01
CA ILE A 97 12.87 19.51 24.51
C ILE A 97 13.16 19.18 23.05
N ALA A 98 13.02 17.91 22.66
CA ALA A 98 13.26 17.47 21.29
C ALA A 98 12.31 18.15 20.28
N ILE A 99 11.01 18.20 20.59
CA ILE A 99 10.02 18.90 19.76
C ILE A 99 10.32 20.39 19.74
N ARG A 100 10.72 20.98 20.86
CA ARG A 100 11.12 22.38 20.98
C ARG A 100 12.24 22.75 19.99
N GLU A 101 13.32 21.96 19.99
CA GLU A 101 14.44 22.19 19.07
C GLU A 101 14.04 21.95 17.60
N GLY A 102 13.19 20.96 17.34
CA GLY A 102 12.61 20.72 16.01
C GLY A 102 11.79 21.92 15.51
N VAL A 103 10.96 22.51 16.38
CA VAL A 103 10.17 23.72 16.07
C VAL A 103 11.10 24.92 15.83
N ARG A 104 12.09 25.14 16.71
CA ARG A 104 13.09 26.19 16.53
C ARG A 104 13.79 26.10 15.17
N LYS A 105 14.28 24.90 14.83
CA LYS A 105 14.93 24.66 13.54
C LYS A 105 13.99 24.88 12.35
N SER A 106 12.72 24.55 12.50
CA SER A 106 11.71 24.79 11.46
C SER A 106 11.52 26.28 11.20
N PHE A 107 11.48 27.10 12.24
CA PHE A 107 11.45 28.57 12.10
C PHE A 107 12.71 29.11 11.39
N GLU A 108 13.88 28.60 11.75
CA GLU A 108 15.15 28.98 11.10
C GLU A 108 15.15 28.66 9.61
N THR A 109 14.78 27.42 9.27
CA THR A 109 14.84 26.92 7.89
C THR A 109 13.82 27.59 6.97
N MET A 110 12.62 27.89 7.50
CA MET A 110 11.52 28.45 6.69
C MET A 110 11.45 29.97 6.67
N GLN A 111 12.37 30.68 7.33
CA GLN A 111 12.35 32.16 7.38
C GLN A 111 12.34 32.82 6.00
N ASP A 112 13.20 32.38 5.11
CA ASP A 112 13.34 33.00 3.78
C ASP A 112 12.13 32.65 2.90
N HIS A 113 11.57 31.43 3.02
CA HIS A 113 10.35 31.05 2.36
C HIS A 113 9.16 31.96 2.75
N PHE A 114 8.95 32.20 4.05
CA PHE A 114 7.87 33.08 4.51
C PHE A 114 8.15 34.57 4.21
N MET A 115 9.43 34.97 4.18
CA MET A 115 9.81 36.30 3.74
C MET A 115 9.43 36.57 2.27
N GLU A 116 9.63 35.57 1.41
CA GLU A 116 9.23 35.66 -0.01
C GLU A 116 7.71 35.81 -0.17
N TYR A 117 6.92 35.02 0.58
CA TYR A 117 5.45 35.03 0.46
C TYR A 117 4.75 36.21 1.15
N TYR A 118 5.29 36.67 2.29
CA TYR A 118 4.60 37.67 3.13
C TYR A 118 5.34 39.01 3.25
N GLY A 119 6.57 39.08 2.74
CA GLY A 119 7.41 40.28 2.89
C GLY A 119 7.85 40.56 4.33
N LYS A 120 7.70 39.58 5.23
CA LYS A 120 7.96 39.71 6.67
C LYS A 120 8.69 38.48 7.20
N LYS A 121 9.54 38.70 8.25
CA LYS A 121 10.14 37.59 9.01
C LYS A 121 9.48 37.52 10.39
N ALA A 122 9.26 36.31 10.90
CA ALA A 122 8.87 36.13 12.28
C ALA A 122 10.13 36.12 13.16
N ARG A 123 10.10 36.89 14.23
CA ARG A 123 11.09 36.81 15.31
C ARG A 123 10.67 35.68 16.25
N PHE A 124 11.58 34.82 16.65
CA PHE A 124 11.29 33.74 17.56
C PHE A 124 12.43 33.54 18.55
N PHE A 125 12.10 33.09 19.74
CA PHE A 125 13.07 32.73 20.77
C PHE A 125 12.53 31.54 21.59
N VAL A 126 13.48 30.78 22.15
CA VAL A 126 13.17 29.74 23.13
C VAL A 126 13.17 30.36 24.51
N TYR A 127 12.10 30.14 25.28
CA TYR A 127 12.04 30.63 26.66
C TYR A 127 13.21 30.08 27.49
N ASP A 128 13.96 31.00 28.10
CA ASP A 128 15.03 30.71 29.06
C ASP A 128 14.86 31.60 30.30
N SER A 129 14.72 30.97 31.47
CA SER A 129 14.62 31.66 32.76
C SER A 129 15.84 32.52 33.08
N LYS A 130 16.96 32.34 32.42
CA LYS A 130 18.20 33.10 32.57
C LYS A 130 18.27 34.34 31.65
N ASN A 131 17.47 34.37 30.57
CA ASN A 131 17.43 35.48 29.61
C ASN A 131 16.03 36.04 29.44
N LEU A 132 15.56 36.79 30.42
CA LEU A 132 14.22 37.35 30.44
C LEU A 132 14.05 38.61 29.57
N ALA A 133 15.16 39.22 29.08
CA ALA A 133 15.11 40.37 28.19
C ALA A 133 14.35 40.08 26.87
N GLU A 134 14.32 38.82 26.43
CA GLU A 134 13.56 38.41 25.25
C GLU A 134 12.05 38.54 25.46
N ILE A 135 11.54 38.47 26.70
CA ILE A 135 10.13 38.71 26.98
C ILE A 135 9.78 40.20 26.83
N ASP A 136 10.68 41.12 27.19
CA ASP A 136 10.47 42.55 26.94
C ASP A 136 10.52 42.86 25.43
N ASN A 137 11.46 42.26 24.70
CA ASN A 137 11.51 42.36 23.25
C ASN A 137 10.23 41.82 22.59
N PHE A 138 9.72 40.71 23.08
CA PHE A 138 8.45 40.12 22.62
C PHE A 138 7.29 41.09 22.78
N SER A 139 7.21 41.79 23.93
CA SER A 139 6.15 42.76 24.21
C SER A 139 6.28 44.05 23.37
N GLN A 140 7.49 44.61 23.21
CA GLN A 140 7.73 45.92 22.63
C GLN A 140 7.82 45.94 21.08
N SER A 141 7.95 44.80 20.43
CA SER A 141 8.05 44.74 18.98
C SER A 141 6.67 44.62 18.32
N ALA A 142 6.44 45.36 17.22
CA ALA A 142 5.23 45.24 16.39
C ALA A 142 5.27 44.07 15.41
N ASP A 143 6.44 43.45 15.18
CA ASP A 143 6.62 42.35 14.30
C ASP A 143 5.96 41.08 14.82
N ILE A 144 5.84 40.05 13.97
CA ILE A 144 5.44 38.70 14.41
C ILE A 144 6.49 38.19 15.39
N ASN A 145 6.10 37.96 16.63
CA ASN A 145 6.96 37.43 17.67
C ASN A 145 6.41 36.13 18.23
N VAL A 146 7.27 35.13 18.32
CA VAL A 146 6.94 33.78 18.74
C VAL A 146 7.82 33.37 19.91
N MET A 147 7.23 33.08 21.05
CA MET A 147 7.91 32.41 22.17
C MET A 147 7.68 30.90 22.07
N ILE A 148 8.75 30.13 22.04
CA ILE A 148 8.70 28.67 22.07
C ILE A 148 9.02 28.20 23.48
N ILE A 149 8.10 27.46 24.10
CA ILE A 149 8.26 27.04 25.51
C ILE A 149 7.95 25.55 25.68
N ASN A 150 8.81 24.85 26.42
CA ASN A 150 8.54 23.48 26.86
C ASN A 150 7.70 23.53 28.15
N ILE A 151 6.59 22.77 28.18
CA ILE A 151 5.68 22.73 29.33
C ILE A 151 6.34 22.25 30.63
N GLN A 152 7.36 21.41 30.52
CA GLN A 152 8.12 20.92 31.69
C GLN A 152 8.89 22.08 32.38
N ALA A 153 9.49 22.96 31.57
CA ALA A 153 10.18 24.16 32.08
C ALA A 153 9.19 25.11 32.81
N PHE A 154 7.93 25.14 32.32
CA PHE A 154 6.88 25.96 32.94
C PHE A 154 6.32 25.36 34.23
N ASN A 155 6.21 24.04 34.33
CA ASN A 155 5.68 23.32 35.49
C ASN A 155 6.72 22.96 36.56
N ALA A 156 8.01 23.18 36.27
CA ALA A 156 9.07 22.83 37.21
C ALA A 156 8.96 23.59 38.57
N ARG A 157 9.33 22.88 39.64
CA ARG A 157 9.25 23.41 41.00
C ARG A 157 10.56 24.01 41.51
N GLY A 158 11.61 24.06 40.70
CA GLY A 158 12.92 24.63 41.05
C GLY A 158 12.93 26.15 41.20
N LYS A 159 14.02 26.72 41.76
CA LYS A 159 14.17 28.18 41.88
C LYS A 159 14.08 28.88 40.50
N ASP A 160 14.68 28.34 39.48
CA ASP A 160 14.71 28.92 38.12
C ASP A 160 13.32 28.90 37.46
N ALA A 161 12.53 27.85 37.66
CA ALA A 161 11.19 27.76 37.13
C ALA A 161 10.19 28.75 37.79
N ARG A 162 10.49 29.20 39.02
CA ARG A 162 9.66 30.21 39.69
C ARG A 162 9.91 31.61 39.16
N ARG A 163 11.06 31.87 38.48
CA ARG A 163 11.42 33.22 38.03
C ARG A 163 10.35 33.84 37.13
N ILE A 164 9.68 33.06 36.29
CA ILE A 164 8.57 33.60 35.47
C ILE A 164 7.41 34.17 36.28
N ARG A 165 7.20 33.70 37.54
CA ARG A 165 6.09 34.08 38.41
C ARG A 165 6.54 34.98 39.55
N THR A 166 7.84 35.30 39.66
CA THR A 166 8.40 36.10 40.76
C THR A 166 8.69 37.51 40.26
N GLU A 167 8.47 38.52 41.10
CA GLU A 167 8.98 39.87 40.88
C GLU A 167 10.49 39.85 40.91
N LEU A 168 11.12 40.43 39.88
CA LEU A 168 12.56 40.37 39.71
C LEU A 168 13.11 41.77 39.50
N ASP A 169 14.15 42.15 40.27
CA ASP A 169 14.80 43.42 40.15
C ASP A 169 15.50 43.58 38.80
N ASP A 170 16.09 42.48 38.27
CA ASP A 170 16.70 42.41 36.94
C ASP A 170 15.69 42.48 35.78
N PHE A 171 14.39 42.45 36.10
CA PHE A 171 13.27 42.62 35.17
C PHE A 171 12.41 43.86 35.45
N GLY A 172 13.00 44.87 36.06
CA GLY A 172 12.33 46.15 36.41
C GLY A 172 11.23 46.01 37.45
N SER A 173 11.41 45.16 38.45
CA SER A 173 10.44 44.88 39.54
C SER A 173 9.06 44.42 38.99
N ARG A 174 9.06 43.66 37.88
CA ARG A 174 7.86 43.07 37.25
C ARG A 174 7.96 41.54 37.27
N LYS A 175 6.80 40.89 37.15
CA LYS A 175 6.73 39.45 36.91
C LYS A 175 6.71 39.20 35.42
N PRO A 176 7.60 38.37 34.87
CA PRO A 176 7.59 38.05 33.45
C PRO A 176 6.24 37.52 32.92
N ILE A 177 5.52 36.73 33.73
CA ILE A 177 4.20 36.21 33.39
C ILE A 177 3.17 37.32 33.18
N ASP A 178 3.22 38.42 33.95
CA ASP A 178 2.27 39.50 33.81
C ASP A 178 2.49 40.29 32.51
N VAL A 179 3.75 40.40 32.04
CA VAL A 179 4.09 40.99 30.76
C VAL A 179 3.57 40.11 29.61
N ILE A 180 3.76 38.77 29.69
CA ILE A 180 3.22 37.84 28.71
C ILE A 180 1.70 37.95 28.67
N LYS A 181 1.03 37.93 29.83
CA LYS A 181 -0.41 37.99 29.99
C LYS A 181 -1.04 39.27 29.39
N ALA A 182 -0.35 40.42 29.55
CA ALA A 182 -0.80 41.70 29.01
C ALA A 182 -0.81 41.71 27.46
N ASN A 183 0.03 40.91 26.82
CA ASN A 183 0.12 40.80 25.35
C ASN A 183 -1.01 39.96 24.74
N ARG A 184 -1.82 39.26 25.53
CA ARG A 184 -2.92 38.40 25.03
C ARG A 184 -2.45 37.48 23.87
N PRO A 185 -1.44 36.62 24.11
CA PRO A 185 -0.88 35.80 23.04
C PRO A 185 -1.89 34.80 22.50
N ILE A 186 -1.76 34.43 21.23
CA ILE A 186 -2.40 33.25 20.68
C ILE A 186 -1.52 32.07 21.07
N VAL A 187 -2.08 31.08 21.76
CA VAL A 187 -1.37 29.89 22.21
C VAL A 187 -1.57 28.77 21.18
N ILE A 188 -0.48 28.16 20.76
CA ILE A 188 -0.45 27.01 19.88
C ILE A 188 0.11 25.83 20.69
N LEU A 189 -0.70 24.79 20.85
CA LEU A 189 -0.28 23.55 21.50
C LEU A 189 0.10 22.52 20.43
N ASP A 190 1.35 22.11 20.42
CA ASP A 190 1.83 21.03 19.56
C ASP A 190 1.83 19.72 20.37
N GLU A 191 1.06 18.71 19.94
CA GLU A 191 0.79 17.44 20.62
C GLU A 191 0.12 17.63 22.01
N PRO A 192 -1.06 18.29 22.09
CA PRO A 192 -1.74 18.64 23.34
C PRO A 192 -2.13 17.42 24.21
N GLN A 193 -2.31 16.21 23.63
CA GLN A 193 -2.61 15.00 24.39
C GLN A 193 -1.54 14.61 25.41
N LYS A 194 -0.31 15.12 25.25
CA LYS A 194 0.80 14.95 26.21
C LYS A 194 0.78 15.99 27.34
N MET A 195 -0.09 16.98 27.22
CA MET A 195 -0.21 18.13 28.13
C MET A 195 -1.54 18.18 28.90
N GLY A 196 -2.30 17.07 28.92
CA GLY A 196 -3.65 17.00 29.50
C GLY A 196 -3.73 16.97 31.05
N GLY A 197 -2.60 17.04 31.77
CA GLY A 197 -2.60 17.04 33.21
C GLY A 197 -3.22 18.32 33.79
N THR A 198 -4.03 18.22 34.88
CA THR A 198 -4.75 19.36 35.49
C THR A 198 -3.82 20.53 35.85
N ALA A 199 -2.65 20.25 36.41
CA ALA A 199 -1.67 21.28 36.75
C ALA A 199 -1.12 22.02 35.51
N THR A 200 -0.95 21.31 34.41
CA THR A 200 -0.52 21.87 33.13
C THR A 200 -1.58 22.78 32.53
N GLN A 201 -2.85 22.34 32.54
CA GLN A 201 -3.96 23.12 32.04
C GLN A 201 -4.16 24.42 32.86
N GLU A 202 -4.04 24.37 34.17
CA GLU A 202 -4.07 25.59 35.02
C GLU A 202 -2.90 26.53 34.69
N SER A 203 -1.71 25.99 34.50
CA SER A 203 -0.54 26.79 34.12
C SER A 203 -0.71 27.48 32.77
N LEU A 204 -1.31 26.82 31.77
CA LEU A 204 -1.57 27.41 30.44
C LEU A 204 -2.56 28.60 30.52
N LYS A 205 -3.52 28.57 31.44
CA LYS A 205 -4.45 29.71 31.71
C LYS A 205 -3.75 30.96 32.18
N GLU A 206 -2.59 30.84 32.86
CA GLU A 206 -1.80 31.97 33.30
C GLU A 206 -1.28 32.86 32.16
N PHE A 207 -1.15 32.35 30.95
CA PHE A 207 -0.79 33.16 29.76
C PHE A 207 -1.90 34.11 29.31
N ASN A 208 -3.14 33.97 29.81
CA ASN A 208 -4.31 34.71 29.36
C ASN A 208 -4.45 34.76 27.83
N PRO A 209 -4.55 33.57 27.17
CA PRO A 209 -4.52 33.51 25.72
C PRO A 209 -5.74 34.21 25.12
N LEU A 210 -5.55 34.82 23.93
CA LEU A 210 -6.64 35.34 23.13
C LEU A 210 -7.60 34.20 22.70
N PHE A 211 -7.01 33.13 22.19
CA PHE A 211 -7.62 31.82 21.94
C PHE A 211 -6.50 30.78 21.78
N CYS A 212 -6.88 29.50 21.68
CA CYS A 212 -5.95 28.39 21.58
C CYS A 212 -6.13 27.65 20.26
N LEU A 213 -5.01 27.20 19.66
CA LEU A 213 -4.95 26.32 18.49
C LEU A 213 -4.22 25.04 18.90
N ASN A 214 -4.87 23.90 18.75
CA ASN A 214 -4.34 22.60 19.12
C ASN A 214 -4.00 21.80 17.85
N TYR A 215 -2.74 21.46 17.67
CA TYR A 215 -2.28 20.67 16.52
C TYR A 215 -1.84 19.28 16.99
N SER A 216 -2.48 18.24 16.48
CA SER A 216 -2.16 16.86 16.81
C SER A 216 -2.47 15.91 15.66
N ALA A 217 -1.84 14.74 15.64
CA ALA A 217 -2.32 13.60 14.86
C ALA A 217 -3.40 12.81 15.61
N THR A 218 -3.46 12.97 16.96
CA THR A 218 -4.31 12.15 17.83
C THR A 218 -4.79 13.00 19.00
N HIS A 219 -6.02 13.49 18.94
CA HIS A 219 -6.62 14.26 20.04
C HIS A 219 -7.29 13.32 21.04
N LYS A 220 -6.88 13.35 22.32
CA LYS A 220 -7.56 12.63 23.41
C LYS A 220 -8.77 13.37 23.98
N GLN A 221 -8.71 14.69 23.92
CA GLN A 221 -9.81 15.57 24.32
C GLN A 221 -10.12 16.44 23.11
N HIS A 222 -11.37 16.42 22.67
CA HIS A 222 -11.83 17.21 21.56
C HIS A 222 -12.46 18.50 22.06
N HIS A 223 -12.01 19.62 21.47
CA HIS A 223 -12.64 20.93 21.59
C HIS A 223 -13.42 21.19 20.28
N GLU A 224 -13.19 22.32 19.65
CA GLU A 224 -13.84 22.66 18.38
C GLU A 224 -12.96 22.17 17.22
N LEU A 225 -13.25 20.98 16.74
CA LEU A 225 -12.53 20.41 15.59
C LEU A 225 -12.87 21.17 14.32
N VAL A 226 -11.89 21.79 13.67
CA VAL A 226 -12.08 22.63 12.48
C VAL A 226 -11.43 22.08 11.20
N TYR A 227 -10.48 21.17 11.34
CA TYR A 227 -9.82 20.53 10.21
C TYR A 227 -9.36 19.13 10.58
N VAL A 228 -9.56 18.16 9.66
CA VAL A 228 -9.12 16.77 9.78
C VAL A 228 -8.33 16.37 8.56
N LEU A 229 -7.16 15.82 8.79
CA LEU A 229 -6.32 15.10 7.84
C LEU A 229 -5.74 13.89 8.59
N ASP A 230 -6.55 12.88 8.79
CA ASP A 230 -6.14 11.67 9.52
C ASP A 230 -5.24 10.75 8.68
N ALA A 231 -4.86 9.59 9.22
CA ALA A 231 -3.93 8.66 8.57
C ALA A 231 -4.46 8.16 7.21
N LEU A 232 -5.76 7.87 7.13
CA LEU A 232 -6.39 7.37 5.90
C LEU A 232 -6.45 8.45 4.82
N ASP A 233 -6.86 9.68 5.18
CA ASP A 233 -6.85 10.82 4.24
C ASP A 233 -5.44 11.16 3.76
N ALA A 234 -4.45 11.13 4.65
CA ALA A 234 -3.06 11.40 4.32
C ALA A 234 -2.52 10.35 3.32
N TYR A 235 -2.89 9.08 3.52
CA TYR A 235 -2.53 7.99 2.61
C TYR A 235 -3.23 8.13 1.24
N ASN A 236 -4.55 8.31 1.23
CA ASN A 236 -5.35 8.45 0.00
C ASN A 236 -4.90 9.67 -0.85
N LYS A 237 -4.50 10.76 -0.18
CA LYS A 237 -3.93 11.95 -0.82
C LYS A 237 -2.44 11.81 -1.18
N ARG A 238 -1.84 10.65 -0.95
CA ARG A 238 -0.42 10.35 -1.23
C ARG A 238 0.55 11.33 -0.55
N LEU A 239 0.24 11.75 0.68
CA LEU A 239 1.07 12.68 1.47
C LEU A 239 2.03 11.98 2.42
N VAL A 240 1.87 10.67 2.61
CA VAL A 240 2.69 9.82 3.47
C VAL A 240 3.12 8.55 2.74
N LYS A 241 4.18 7.90 3.23
CA LYS A 241 4.64 6.62 2.71
C LYS A 241 3.63 5.49 2.96
N ARG A 242 3.59 4.52 2.04
CA ARG A 242 2.99 3.22 2.26
C ARG A 242 3.82 2.43 3.28
N ILE A 243 3.16 1.63 4.12
CA ILE A 243 3.82 0.80 5.13
C ILE A 243 3.90 -0.64 4.61
N GLU A 244 5.07 -1.23 4.71
CA GLU A 244 5.33 -2.65 4.49
C GLU A 244 5.83 -3.24 5.81
N VAL A 245 5.28 -4.35 6.25
CA VAL A 245 5.66 -4.98 7.51
C VAL A 245 6.29 -6.34 7.24
N LYS A 246 7.50 -6.57 7.78
CA LYS A 246 8.15 -7.88 7.84
C LYS A 246 8.07 -8.39 9.28
N GLY A 247 7.17 -9.32 9.56
CA GLY A 247 7.02 -9.98 10.84
C GLY A 247 7.71 -11.34 10.84
N PHE A 248 8.05 -11.89 12.01
CA PHE A 248 8.67 -13.20 12.15
C PHE A 248 7.79 -14.11 12.99
N ASP A 249 7.34 -15.23 12.42
CA ASP A 249 6.59 -16.25 13.09
C ASP A 249 7.55 -17.36 13.57
N ILE A 250 7.62 -17.57 14.88
CA ILE A 250 8.49 -18.60 15.48
C ILE A 250 7.65 -19.84 15.77
N LYS A 251 7.94 -20.93 15.07
CA LYS A 251 7.40 -22.24 15.39
C LYS A 251 8.41 -23.02 16.23
N ASN A 252 8.23 -23.03 17.55
CA ASN A 252 8.96 -23.91 18.45
C ASN A 252 8.38 -25.32 18.36
N LEU A 253 8.88 -26.13 17.46
CA LEU A 253 8.59 -27.58 17.43
C LEU A 253 9.42 -28.23 18.52
N ARG A 254 8.79 -28.57 19.67
CA ARG A 254 9.43 -29.33 20.73
C ARG A 254 9.94 -30.67 20.16
N GLY A 255 11.26 -30.85 20.16
CA GLY A 255 11.92 -32.10 19.80
C GLY A 255 12.42 -32.20 18.37
N THR A 256 12.51 -31.12 17.62
CA THR A 256 13.24 -31.05 16.33
C THR A 256 14.45 -30.16 16.47
N ASP A 257 15.65 -30.74 16.35
CA ASP A 257 16.92 -29.99 16.38
C ASP A 257 17.22 -29.22 15.07
N SER A 258 16.26 -29.15 14.13
CA SER A 258 16.47 -28.56 12.80
C SER A 258 16.06 -27.10 12.79
N TYR A 259 17.06 -26.22 12.75
CA TYR A 259 16.87 -24.81 12.51
C TYR A 259 16.62 -24.54 11.03
N LEU A 260 15.53 -23.86 10.69
CA LEU A 260 15.21 -23.39 9.34
C LEU A 260 14.60 -21.98 9.42
N PHE A 261 15.02 -21.10 8.51
CA PHE A 261 14.38 -19.80 8.31
C PHE A 261 14.18 -19.57 6.81
N LEU A 262 12.93 -19.41 6.37
CA LEU A 262 12.61 -19.00 5.02
C LEU A 262 12.55 -17.47 4.96
N GLU A 263 13.62 -16.87 4.45
CA GLU A 263 13.72 -15.43 4.28
C GLU A 263 12.72 -14.91 3.23
N GLY A 264 12.56 -15.65 2.12
CA GLY A 264 11.61 -15.31 1.05
C GLY A 264 11.85 -16.12 -0.21
N ILE A 265 11.01 -15.86 -1.24
CA ILE A 265 11.11 -16.50 -2.55
C ILE A 265 11.55 -15.46 -3.57
N VAL A 266 12.50 -15.82 -4.42
CA VAL A 266 13.10 -14.94 -5.44
C VAL A 266 12.66 -15.40 -6.82
N ILE A 267 12.11 -14.48 -7.60
CA ILE A 267 11.75 -14.68 -9.01
C ILE A 267 12.83 -14.06 -9.90
N SER A 268 13.24 -14.77 -10.91
CA SER A 268 14.31 -14.37 -11.83
C SER A 268 13.95 -14.69 -13.27
N PRO A 269 14.31 -13.83 -14.27
CA PRO A 269 14.11 -14.14 -15.69
C PRO A 269 14.91 -15.34 -16.23
N LYS A 270 15.94 -15.79 -15.46
CA LYS A 270 16.88 -16.82 -15.92
C LYS A 270 16.69 -18.17 -15.25
N LYS A 271 15.95 -18.22 -14.15
CA LYS A 271 15.77 -19.44 -13.34
C LYS A 271 14.33 -19.53 -12.84
N PRO A 272 13.79 -20.73 -12.63
CA PRO A 272 12.55 -20.94 -11.89
C PRO A 272 12.58 -20.24 -10.53
N PRO A 273 11.43 -20.04 -9.87
CA PRO A 273 11.37 -19.52 -8.50
C PRO A 273 12.32 -20.29 -7.59
N MET A 274 13.09 -19.56 -6.79
CA MET A 274 14.05 -20.12 -5.84
C MET A 274 13.76 -19.59 -4.43
N ALA A 275 13.88 -20.48 -3.43
CA ALA A 275 13.71 -20.13 -2.03
C ALA A 275 15.04 -19.71 -1.40
N ARG A 276 15.03 -18.62 -0.65
CA ARG A 276 16.18 -18.19 0.15
C ARG A 276 15.98 -18.72 1.56
N ILE A 277 16.72 -19.80 1.89
CA ILE A 277 16.59 -20.53 3.15
C ILE A 277 17.90 -20.46 3.92
N GLU A 278 17.80 -20.09 5.21
CA GLU A 278 18.90 -20.24 6.16
C GLU A 278 18.75 -21.56 6.93
N PHE A 279 19.84 -22.31 7.00
CA PHE A 279 19.92 -23.56 7.73
C PHE A 279 21.34 -23.83 8.24
N GLU A 280 21.48 -24.80 9.12
CA GLU A 280 22.76 -25.16 9.72
C GLU A 280 23.61 -26.05 8.80
N ILE A 281 24.89 -25.72 8.69
CA ILE A 281 25.85 -26.51 7.91
C ILE A 281 27.01 -26.95 8.82
N GLY A 282 27.25 -28.24 8.84
CA GLY A 282 28.30 -28.87 9.66
C GLY A 282 29.69 -28.70 9.03
N TYR A 283 30.62 -28.10 9.77
CA TYR A 283 32.04 -28.03 9.44
C TYR A 283 32.84 -28.85 10.45
N ASN A 284 34.09 -29.20 10.12
CA ASN A 284 34.93 -30.06 10.97
C ASN A 284 35.10 -29.60 12.41
N LYS A 285 34.90 -28.33 12.71
CA LYS A 285 35.10 -27.75 14.06
C LYS A 285 33.92 -26.86 14.53
N SER A 286 32.93 -26.60 13.68
CA SER A 286 31.80 -25.68 13.99
C SER A 286 30.57 -26.05 13.18
N ILE A 287 29.42 -25.65 13.70
CA ILE A 287 28.17 -25.61 12.95
C ILE A 287 27.88 -24.14 12.69
N ASN A 288 27.71 -23.78 11.43
CA ASN A 288 27.41 -22.41 11.03
C ASN A 288 26.02 -22.35 10.39
N ARG A 289 25.29 -21.26 10.59
CA ARG A 289 24.05 -20.97 9.89
C ARG A 289 24.37 -20.16 8.63
N GLU A 290 23.93 -20.65 7.49
CA GLU A 290 24.16 -20.02 6.19
C GLU A 290 22.86 -19.90 5.42
N THR A 291 22.64 -18.74 4.81
CA THR A 291 21.52 -18.53 3.88
C THR A 291 21.94 -18.98 2.48
N ARG A 292 21.11 -19.80 1.84
CA ARG A 292 21.33 -20.26 0.46
C ARG A 292 20.09 -20.08 -0.40
N LEU A 293 20.33 -19.86 -1.68
CA LEU A 293 19.27 -19.78 -2.69
C LEU A 293 19.07 -21.18 -3.29
N LEU A 294 17.92 -21.79 -2.99
CA LEU A 294 17.62 -23.19 -3.28
C LEU A 294 16.45 -23.31 -4.26
N GLY A 295 16.53 -24.30 -5.16
CA GLY A 295 15.47 -24.64 -6.11
C GLY A 295 14.71 -25.90 -5.68
N VAL A 296 13.71 -26.25 -6.47
CA VAL A 296 13.04 -27.55 -6.39
C VAL A 296 14.08 -28.66 -6.58
N ASP A 297 13.95 -29.75 -5.87
CA ASP A 297 14.86 -30.90 -5.78
C ASP A 297 16.15 -30.70 -4.97
N ASP A 298 16.46 -29.51 -4.50
CA ASP A 298 17.59 -29.31 -3.58
C ASP A 298 17.33 -30.02 -2.24
N ASP A 299 18.34 -30.76 -1.74
CA ASP A 299 18.28 -31.57 -0.55
C ASP A 299 19.12 -30.98 0.59
N LEU A 300 18.46 -30.49 1.64
CA LEU A 300 19.11 -29.85 2.77
C LEU A 300 20.04 -30.82 3.53
N PHE A 301 19.72 -32.14 3.53
CA PHE A 301 20.62 -33.14 4.14
C PHE A 301 22.00 -33.14 3.47
N THR A 302 22.02 -33.18 2.15
CA THR A 302 23.27 -33.13 1.40
C THR A 302 23.99 -31.77 1.53
N LEU A 303 23.24 -30.66 1.45
CA LEU A 303 23.77 -29.30 1.54
C LEU A 303 24.30 -28.96 2.93
N SER A 304 23.71 -29.53 4.00
CA SER A 304 24.18 -29.38 5.38
C SER A 304 25.41 -30.22 5.72
N LYS A 305 25.99 -30.93 4.74
CA LYS A 305 27.05 -31.93 4.92
C LYS A 305 26.62 -33.12 5.77
N ASN A 306 25.47 -33.66 5.47
CA ASN A 306 24.84 -34.84 6.04
C ASN A 306 24.44 -34.72 7.53
N MET A 307 23.99 -33.54 7.96
CA MET A 307 23.43 -33.37 9.30
C MET A 307 22.07 -34.09 9.39
N ASN A 308 21.97 -35.03 10.36
CA ASN A 308 20.81 -35.92 10.47
C ASN A 308 19.45 -35.23 10.65
N GLN A 309 19.44 -34.02 11.26
CA GLN A 309 18.21 -33.25 11.46
C GLN A 309 17.54 -32.82 10.15
N TYR A 310 18.31 -32.73 9.05
CA TYR A 310 17.75 -32.35 7.73
C TYR A 310 17.43 -33.56 6.84
N ARG A 311 17.42 -34.79 7.37
CA ARG A 311 17.06 -35.96 6.61
C ARG A 311 15.57 -35.89 6.19
N GLY A 312 15.29 -35.94 4.88
CA GLY A 312 13.95 -35.83 4.31
C GLY A 312 13.53 -34.38 3.97
N TYR A 313 14.38 -33.39 4.27
CA TYR A 313 14.13 -32.00 3.86
C TYR A 313 14.68 -31.75 2.44
N ARG A 314 14.03 -32.36 1.45
CA ARG A 314 14.25 -32.06 0.04
C ARG A 314 13.08 -31.19 -0.43
N ILE A 315 13.38 -30.11 -1.15
CA ILE A 315 12.35 -29.21 -1.64
C ILE A 315 11.53 -29.89 -2.74
N SER A 316 10.22 -30.09 -2.49
CA SER A 316 9.29 -30.67 -3.46
C SER A 316 8.55 -29.60 -4.26
N GLU A 317 8.27 -28.44 -3.66
CA GLU A 317 7.52 -27.37 -4.30
C GLU A 317 7.92 -26.01 -3.71
N ILE A 318 7.96 -25.00 -4.58
CA ILE A 318 8.10 -23.59 -4.21
C ILE A 318 6.93 -22.83 -4.80
N ASP A 319 6.02 -22.33 -3.94
CA ASP A 319 4.86 -21.51 -4.34
C ASP A 319 5.14 -20.04 -4.04
N PRO A 320 5.50 -19.23 -5.06
CA PRO A 320 5.81 -17.82 -4.87
C PRO A 320 4.58 -16.95 -4.61
N ILE A 321 3.37 -17.41 -4.94
CA ILE A 321 2.13 -16.66 -4.71
C ILE A 321 1.72 -16.74 -3.25
N ARG A 322 1.82 -17.93 -2.66
CA ARG A 322 1.51 -18.17 -1.25
C ARG A 322 2.69 -17.92 -0.32
N GLY A 323 3.89 -17.71 -0.87
CA GLY A 323 5.11 -17.57 -0.07
C GLY A 323 5.49 -18.85 0.68
N ILE A 324 5.27 -20.03 0.10
CA ILE A 324 5.42 -21.34 0.78
C ILE A 324 6.46 -22.20 0.08
N VAL A 325 7.26 -22.89 0.88
CA VAL A 325 8.13 -23.99 0.46
C VAL A 325 7.67 -25.29 1.11
N THR A 326 7.46 -26.32 0.31
CA THR A 326 7.07 -27.67 0.76
C THR A 326 8.23 -28.63 0.59
N PHE A 327 8.48 -29.47 1.60
CA PHE A 327 9.52 -30.49 1.57
C PHE A 327 8.91 -31.89 1.34
N THR A 328 9.73 -32.85 0.90
CA THR A 328 9.29 -34.23 0.63
C THR A 328 8.85 -34.99 1.88
N ASN A 329 9.24 -34.56 3.07
CA ASN A 329 8.74 -35.08 4.34
C ASN A 329 7.33 -34.58 4.73
N GLY A 330 6.72 -33.72 3.91
CA GLY A 330 5.40 -33.13 4.14
C GLY A 330 5.41 -31.85 5.00
N GLU A 331 6.56 -31.44 5.51
CA GLU A 331 6.70 -30.17 6.21
C GLU A 331 6.57 -28.99 5.23
N THR A 332 6.02 -27.90 5.71
CA THR A 332 5.89 -26.65 4.96
C THR A 332 6.42 -25.50 5.78
N ILE A 333 7.09 -24.56 5.13
CA ILE A 333 7.59 -23.32 5.76
C ILE A 333 7.11 -22.11 4.97
N HIS A 334 6.64 -21.08 5.67
CA HIS A 334 6.20 -19.82 5.09
C HIS A 334 7.32 -18.79 5.09
N ALA A 335 7.25 -17.86 4.16
CA ALA A 335 8.17 -16.71 4.14
C ALA A 335 8.05 -15.90 5.44
N GLY A 336 9.19 -15.60 6.07
CA GLY A 336 9.26 -15.00 7.40
C GLY A 336 9.14 -15.98 8.58
N GLU A 337 8.98 -17.27 8.31
CA GLU A 337 8.87 -18.29 9.36
C GLU A 337 10.22 -18.85 9.77
N VAL A 338 10.43 -18.95 11.10
CA VAL A 338 11.60 -19.54 11.72
C VAL A 338 11.18 -20.80 12.47
N VAL A 339 11.77 -21.95 12.14
CA VAL A 339 11.48 -23.26 12.73
C VAL A 339 12.70 -23.76 13.50
N GLY A 340 12.47 -24.41 14.65
CA GLY A 340 13.52 -25.05 15.46
C GLY A 340 13.80 -24.32 16.77
N ASP A 341 14.94 -24.66 17.41
CA ASP A 341 15.35 -24.03 18.67
C ASP A 341 15.99 -22.65 18.39
N VAL A 342 15.22 -21.59 18.63
CA VAL A 342 15.58 -20.20 18.32
C VAL A 342 15.79 -19.45 19.62
N SER A 343 17.02 -19.00 19.86
CA SER A 343 17.33 -18.09 20.96
C SER A 343 16.92 -16.66 20.62
N GLU A 344 16.76 -15.81 21.65
CA GLU A 344 16.54 -14.38 21.44
C GLU A 344 17.65 -13.72 20.62
N ALA A 345 18.89 -14.12 20.82
CA ALA A 345 20.04 -13.61 20.06
C ALA A 345 19.91 -13.93 18.56
N ASP A 346 19.39 -15.12 18.21
CA ASP A 346 19.13 -15.52 16.84
C ASP A 346 18.05 -14.64 16.20
N LEU A 347 16.97 -14.37 16.93
CA LEU A 347 15.90 -13.49 16.46
C LEU A 347 16.42 -12.08 16.18
N ARG A 348 17.24 -11.54 17.11
CA ARG A 348 17.86 -10.21 16.90
C ARG A 348 18.79 -10.19 15.68
N ARG A 349 19.53 -11.27 15.47
CA ARG A 349 20.38 -11.42 14.29
C ARG A 349 19.55 -11.43 13.00
N VAL A 350 18.45 -12.18 12.95
CA VAL A 350 17.54 -12.22 11.81
C VAL A 350 16.94 -10.83 11.55
N GLN A 351 16.48 -10.13 12.58
CA GLN A 351 15.93 -8.78 12.44
C GLN A 351 16.96 -7.77 11.87
N ILE A 352 18.21 -7.82 12.36
CA ILE A 352 19.29 -6.96 11.87
C ILE A 352 19.58 -7.30 10.41
N ARG A 353 19.72 -8.58 10.05
CA ARG A 353 19.92 -9.05 8.68
C ARG A 353 18.84 -8.56 7.73
N GLU A 354 17.57 -8.79 8.08
CA GLU A 354 16.44 -8.38 7.25
C GLU A 354 16.36 -6.87 7.04
N THR A 355 16.75 -6.10 8.06
CA THR A 355 16.84 -4.64 7.94
C THR A 355 17.93 -4.23 6.96
N ILE A 356 19.10 -4.85 7.05
CA ILE A 356 20.22 -4.58 6.14
C ILE A 356 19.83 -4.99 4.71
N ARG A 357 19.24 -6.16 4.52
CA ARG A 357 18.80 -6.65 3.21
C ARG A 357 17.77 -5.72 2.58
N SER A 358 16.71 -5.40 3.32
CA SER A 358 15.68 -4.46 2.87
C SER A 358 16.26 -3.07 2.53
N HIS A 359 17.29 -2.65 3.26
CA HIS A 359 18.02 -1.41 2.97
C HIS A 359 18.74 -1.50 1.62
N PHE A 360 19.53 -2.54 1.38
CA PHE A 360 20.28 -2.70 0.12
C PHE A 360 19.34 -2.83 -1.09
N GLU A 361 18.25 -3.58 -0.96
CA GLU A 361 17.23 -3.68 -2.00
C GLU A 361 16.66 -2.30 -2.35
N LYS A 362 16.23 -1.54 -1.35
CA LYS A 362 15.64 -0.22 -1.54
C LYS A 362 16.66 0.80 -2.03
N GLU A 363 17.87 0.81 -1.48
CA GLU A 363 18.93 1.74 -1.88
C GLU A 363 19.36 1.53 -3.33
N LYS A 364 19.44 0.28 -3.79
CA LYS A 364 19.76 -0.05 -5.19
C LYS A 364 18.77 0.57 -6.16
N ASP A 365 17.47 0.51 -5.85
CA ASP A 365 16.42 1.08 -6.68
C ASP A 365 16.43 2.63 -6.66
N LEU A 366 16.74 3.22 -5.50
CA LEU A 366 16.68 4.66 -5.28
C LEU A 366 17.97 5.39 -5.65
N PHE A 367 19.12 4.70 -5.69
CA PHE A 367 20.42 5.29 -5.96
C PHE A 367 20.47 6.03 -7.31
N SER A 368 19.94 5.40 -8.37
CA SER A 368 19.88 6.01 -9.71
C SER A 368 19.00 7.27 -9.77
N ARG A 369 18.08 7.44 -8.80
CA ARG A 369 17.19 8.61 -8.67
C ARG A 369 17.80 9.71 -7.78
N GLY A 370 19.01 9.53 -7.29
CA GLY A 370 19.67 10.46 -6.38
C GLY A 370 19.01 10.52 -4.98
N ILE A 371 18.37 9.44 -4.54
CA ILE A 371 17.69 9.36 -3.23
C ILE A 371 18.51 8.47 -2.32
N LYS A 372 19.10 9.05 -1.26
CA LYS A 372 19.81 8.30 -0.24
C LYS A 372 18.85 7.59 0.71
N THR A 373 19.10 6.33 1.01
CA THR A 373 18.32 5.51 1.94
C THR A 373 18.91 5.53 3.34
N LEU A 374 18.08 5.64 4.38
CA LEU A 374 18.44 5.53 5.78
C LEU A 374 17.57 4.45 6.46
N SER A 375 18.19 3.70 7.38
CA SER A 375 17.53 2.70 8.23
C SER A 375 17.69 3.06 9.70
N LEU A 376 16.61 2.87 10.49
CA LEU A 376 16.55 3.22 11.90
C LEU A 376 16.33 1.98 12.76
N PHE A 377 17.22 1.75 13.73
CA PHE A 377 17.11 0.72 14.77
C PHE A 377 16.73 1.35 16.10
N PHE A 378 15.61 0.94 16.69
CA PHE A 378 15.27 1.22 18.08
C PHE A 378 15.75 0.08 18.96
N ILE A 379 16.66 0.36 19.88
CA ILE A 379 17.24 -0.66 20.77
C ILE A 379 16.74 -0.50 22.21
N ASP A 380 16.84 -1.57 22.96
CA ASP A 380 16.45 -1.65 24.37
C ASP A 380 17.53 -1.07 25.30
N GLU A 381 18.82 -1.35 25.05
CA GLU A 381 19.94 -0.95 25.88
C GLU A 381 21.13 -0.46 25.03
N VAL A 382 21.71 0.68 25.37
CA VAL A 382 22.90 1.23 24.69
C VAL A 382 24.08 0.29 24.82
N ALA A 383 24.22 -0.39 25.97
CA ALA A 383 25.32 -1.33 26.24
C ALA A 383 25.34 -2.53 25.29
N LYS A 384 24.21 -2.91 24.69
CA LYS A 384 24.12 -3.97 23.67
C LYS A 384 24.66 -3.54 22.30
N TYR A 385 24.71 -2.24 22.02
CA TYR A 385 25.24 -1.70 20.77
C TYR A 385 26.69 -1.27 20.91
N ARG A 386 27.04 -0.52 21.98
CA ARG A 386 28.39 -0.01 22.26
C ARG A 386 28.77 -0.24 23.70
N LYS A 387 30.03 -0.55 23.95
CA LYS A 387 30.64 -0.66 25.29
C LYS A 387 31.99 0.09 25.30
N TYR A 388 32.56 0.26 26.47
CA TYR A 388 33.86 0.88 26.63
C TYR A 388 34.85 -0.17 27.12
N ASP A 389 36.06 -0.20 26.51
CA ASP A 389 37.17 -1.06 26.96
C ASP A 389 37.80 -0.54 28.25
N ASP A 390 38.81 -1.24 28.76
CA ASP A 390 39.53 -0.86 29.99
C ASP A 390 40.28 0.48 29.84
N ASP A 391 40.65 0.86 28.63
CA ASP A 391 41.32 2.13 28.28
C ASP A 391 40.30 3.28 28.05
N GLY A 392 39.02 2.98 28.09
CA GLY A 392 37.92 3.96 27.92
C GLY A 392 37.56 4.25 26.45
N ASN A 393 38.08 3.49 25.49
CA ASN A 393 37.74 3.63 24.08
C ASN A 393 36.35 2.96 23.80
N GLU A 394 35.61 3.57 22.89
CA GLU A 394 34.31 3.02 22.44
C GLU A 394 34.54 1.83 21.49
N VAL A 395 34.01 0.66 21.84
CA VAL A 395 34.08 -0.55 21.03
C VAL A 395 32.69 -1.12 20.80
N ASN A 396 32.52 -1.90 19.71
CA ASN A 396 31.28 -2.58 19.43
C ASN A 396 30.89 -3.53 20.57
N SER A 397 29.58 -3.71 20.73
CA SER A 397 28.99 -4.75 21.54
C SER A 397 28.09 -5.63 20.67
N GLN A 398 27.32 -6.51 21.26
CA GLN A 398 26.56 -7.55 20.58
C GLN A 398 25.84 -7.09 19.29
N TYR A 399 25.04 -6.02 19.34
CA TYR A 399 24.32 -5.54 18.15
C TYR A 399 25.23 -4.93 17.09
N GLY A 400 26.31 -4.24 17.51
CA GLY A 400 27.28 -3.68 16.58
C GLY A 400 28.09 -4.77 15.88
N GLU A 401 28.51 -5.81 16.61
CA GLU A 401 29.23 -6.97 16.07
C GLU A 401 28.37 -7.76 15.08
N ILE A 402 27.09 -8.06 15.46
CA ILE A 402 26.12 -8.73 14.57
C ILE A 402 25.90 -7.89 13.31
N PHE A 403 25.70 -6.57 13.46
CA PHE A 403 25.43 -5.70 12.33
C PHE A 403 26.59 -5.73 11.32
N GLU A 404 27.82 -5.55 11.76
CA GLU A 404 28.98 -5.52 10.87
C GLU A 404 29.19 -6.85 10.15
N GLN A 405 28.98 -7.98 10.85
CA GLN A 405 29.07 -9.31 10.24
C GLN A 405 27.99 -9.49 9.16
N GLU A 406 26.70 -9.26 9.50
CA GLU A 406 25.61 -9.43 8.56
C GLU A 406 25.68 -8.43 7.37
N TYR A 407 26.17 -7.22 7.63
CA TYR A 407 26.42 -6.24 6.58
C TYR A 407 27.46 -6.72 5.57
N MET A 408 28.58 -7.28 6.03
CA MET A 408 29.63 -7.80 5.16
C MET A 408 29.14 -9.01 4.35
N ASP A 409 28.38 -9.90 4.96
CA ASP A 409 27.84 -11.08 4.29
C ASP A 409 26.88 -10.66 3.15
N ILE A 410 25.97 -9.72 3.42
CA ILE A 410 25.04 -9.19 2.41
C ILE A 410 25.76 -8.36 1.36
N LEU A 411 26.72 -7.51 1.73
CA LEU A 411 27.51 -6.72 0.79
C LEU A 411 28.17 -7.60 -0.28
N ASN A 412 28.72 -8.75 0.13
CA ASN A 412 29.35 -9.69 -0.78
C ASN A 412 28.38 -10.29 -1.82
N GLU A 413 27.10 -10.40 -1.50
CA GLU A 413 26.07 -10.82 -2.46
C GLU A 413 25.79 -9.74 -3.53
N TYR A 414 25.94 -8.45 -3.18
CA TYR A 414 25.69 -7.31 -4.08
C TYR A 414 26.89 -6.91 -4.93
N LEU A 415 28.12 -7.26 -4.52
CA LEU A 415 29.32 -6.96 -5.28
C LEU A 415 29.55 -7.99 -6.39
N THR A 416 29.30 -7.58 -7.62
CA THR A 416 29.49 -8.42 -8.82
C THR A 416 30.76 -8.03 -9.59
N LEU A 417 31.01 -8.72 -10.70
CA LEU A 417 32.12 -8.39 -11.61
C LEU A 417 31.80 -7.22 -12.57
N PHE A 418 30.54 -6.74 -12.59
CA PHE A 418 30.09 -5.71 -13.55
C PHE A 418 30.47 -4.28 -13.15
N ASN A 419 30.84 -4.03 -11.91
CA ASN A 419 31.31 -2.74 -11.39
C ASN A 419 30.40 -1.54 -11.75
N THR A 420 29.11 -1.69 -11.45
CA THR A 420 28.10 -0.63 -11.66
C THR A 420 28.39 0.61 -10.81
N PRO A 421 27.86 1.81 -11.12
CA PRO A 421 28.00 2.99 -10.27
C PRO A 421 27.57 2.76 -8.82
N TYR A 422 26.53 1.97 -8.57
CA TYR A 422 26.10 1.60 -7.22
C TYR A 422 27.13 0.70 -6.52
N GLU A 423 27.67 -0.30 -7.21
CA GLU A 423 28.74 -1.15 -6.65
C GLU A 423 30.02 -0.35 -6.35
N GLN A 424 30.38 0.63 -7.19
CA GLN A 424 31.51 1.54 -6.91
C GLN A 424 31.26 2.36 -5.66
N TYR A 425 30.04 2.88 -5.49
CA TYR A 425 29.62 3.58 -4.27
C TYR A 425 29.77 2.68 -3.03
N LEU A 426 29.27 1.45 -3.08
CA LEU A 426 29.35 0.49 -1.98
C LEU A 426 30.81 0.13 -1.61
N ARG A 427 31.68 -0.06 -2.60
CA ARG A 427 33.11 -0.38 -2.39
C ARG A 427 33.87 0.78 -1.73
N GLY A 428 33.40 2.00 -1.90
CA GLY A 428 34.01 3.21 -1.33
C GLY A 428 33.69 3.45 0.15
N ILE A 429 32.85 2.62 0.76
CA ILE A 429 32.38 2.84 2.14
C ILE A 429 32.95 1.75 3.07
N ASP A 430 33.63 2.17 4.13
CA ASP A 430 34.06 1.29 5.22
C ASP A 430 32.85 0.90 6.08
N VAL A 431 32.68 -0.39 6.38
CA VAL A 431 31.59 -0.93 7.20
C VAL A 431 31.46 -0.22 8.55
N HIS A 432 32.56 0.07 9.20
CA HIS A 432 32.57 0.75 10.52
C HIS A 432 32.02 2.18 10.47
N GLN A 433 31.97 2.80 9.29
CA GLN A 433 31.41 4.14 9.06
C GLN A 433 29.95 4.12 8.59
N THR A 434 29.40 2.95 8.26
CA THR A 434 28.05 2.83 7.71
C THR A 434 26.96 3.05 8.76
N HIS A 435 27.29 2.88 10.04
CA HIS A 435 26.33 2.96 11.13
C HIS A 435 26.79 3.90 12.24
N ALA A 436 25.84 4.56 12.88
CA ALA A 436 26.09 5.48 13.98
C ALA A 436 25.04 5.29 15.10
N GLY A 437 25.47 5.46 16.33
CA GLY A 437 24.61 5.44 17.50
C GLY A 437 24.34 6.85 18.03
N TYR A 438 23.07 7.20 18.17
CA TYR A 438 22.61 8.48 18.72
C TYR A 438 21.97 8.23 20.09
N PHE A 439 22.73 8.52 21.14
CA PHE A 439 22.38 8.22 22.52
C PHE A 439 22.65 9.40 23.45
N SER A 440 22.05 9.39 24.62
CA SER A 440 22.37 10.32 25.68
C SER A 440 23.83 10.21 26.09
N ILE A 441 24.42 11.31 26.55
CA ILE A 441 25.83 11.39 26.95
C ILE A 441 25.93 11.76 28.43
N ASP A 442 26.68 10.99 29.21
CA ASP A 442 26.96 11.26 30.60
C ASP A 442 27.95 12.44 30.79
N LYS A 443 28.18 12.87 32.05
CA LYS A 443 29.12 13.94 32.36
C LYS A 443 30.58 13.65 32.00
N LYS A 444 30.89 12.38 31.66
CA LYS A 444 32.23 11.94 31.22
C LYS A 444 32.29 11.78 29.70
N GLY A 445 31.26 12.17 28.96
CA GLY A 445 31.17 12.05 27.51
C GLY A 445 30.81 10.64 27.01
N ARG A 446 30.38 9.72 27.88
CA ARG A 446 30.05 8.34 27.52
C ARG A 446 28.58 8.24 27.13
N LYS A 447 28.29 7.48 26.09
CA LYS A 447 26.93 7.14 25.64
C LYS A 447 26.25 6.21 26.64
N VAL A 448 25.09 6.60 27.11
CA VAL A 448 24.32 5.89 28.15
C VAL A 448 22.83 5.84 27.80
N ASP A 449 22.11 4.94 28.47
CA ASP A 449 20.66 4.92 28.40
C ASP A 449 20.11 6.23 28.95
N SER A 450 19.12 6.80 28.24
CA SER A 450 18.43 7.99 28.70
C SER A 450 17.65 7.70 29.98
N SER A 451 17.97 8.39 31.08
CA SER A 451 17.24 8.30 32.33
C SER A 451 16.49 9.62 32.59
N THR A 452 15.17 9.52 32.74
CA THR A 452 14.37 10.66 33.27
C THR A 452 14.55 10.71 34.76
N LYS A 453 15.35 11.65 35.24
CA LYS A 453 15.38 11.97 36.70
C LYS A 453 14.03 12.58 37.10
N ARG A 454 13.29 11.90 37.95
CA ARG A 454 12.08 12.46 38.57
C ARG A 454 12.38 13.84 39.16
N GLY A 455 11.91 14.92 38.51
CA GLY A 455 11.91 16.28 39.05
C GLY A 455 13.05 17.19 38.59
N SER A 456 13.86 16.85 37.58
CA SER A 456 14.82 17.78 36.96
C SER A 456 14.46 18.03 35.49
N ASP A 457 14.58 19.28 35.05
CA ASP A 457 14.35 19.72 33.67
C ASP A 457 15.53 19.38 32.73
N GLU A 458 16.62 18.86 33.28
CA GLU A 458 17.79 18.44 32.50
C GLU A 458 17.62 16.97 32.13
N SER A 459 17.20 16.73 30.88
CA SER A 459 17.40 15.46 30.23
C SER A 459 18.85 15.38 29.75
N ASP A 460 19.54 14.30 30.06
CA ASP A 460 20.91 14.01 29.54
C ASP A 460 20.90 13.88 28.00
N ASP A 461 19.72 14.00 27.37
CA ASP A 461 19.50 13.86 25.91
C ASP A 461 19.84 15.12 25.09
N ILE A 462 20.08 16.29 25.69
CA ILE A 462 20.27 17.57 24.98
C ILE A 462 21.42 17.48 23.96
N SER A 463 22.53 16.83 24.32
CA SER A 463 23.71 16.69 23.46
C SER A 463 23.46 15.73 22.29
N ALA A 464 22.65 14.68 22.49
CA ALA A 464 22.27 13.76 21.42
C ALA A 464 21.32 14.44 20.42
N TYR A 465 20.37 15.21 20.89
CA TYR A 465 19.46 15.99 20.04
C TYR A 465 20.18 17.04 19.21
N ASP A 466 21.13 17.77 19.79
CA ASP A 466 21.93 18.76 19.08
C ASP A 466 22.72 18.13 17.93
N LEU A 467 23.32 16.97 18.15
CA LEU A 467 24.09 16.24 17.13
C LEU A 467 23.19 15.79 15.99
N ILE A 468 22.03 15.20 16.31
CA ILE A 468 21.06 14.68 15.34
C ILE A 468 20.45 15.80 14.50
N LEU A 469 20.09 16.91 15.12
CA LEU A 469 19.47 18.04 14.42
C LEU A 469 20.47 18.79 13.54
N LYS A 470 21.72 18.93 13.97
CA LYS A 470 22.79 19.52 13.17
C LYS A 470 23.17 18.67 11.96
N ASP A 471 23.13 17.33 12.08
CA ASP A 471 23.53 16.42 11.03
C ASP A 471 22.36 15.97 10.12
N LYS A 472 21.12 16.41 10.37
CA LYS A 472 19.94 15.96 9.63
C LYS A 472 20.07 16.15 8.10
N GLU A 473 20.51 17.31 7.64
CA GLU A 473 20.71 17.58 6.22
C GLU A 473 21.94 16.85 5.67
N ARG A 474 23.01 16.77 6.45
CA ARG A 474 24.24 16.07 6.08
C ARG A 474 24.02 14.57 5.91
N LEU A 475 23.08 13.97 6.67
CA LEU A 475 22.68 12.55 6.52
C LEU A 475 22.01 12.27 5.17
N LEU A 476 21.47 13.27 4.48
CA LEU A 476 20.84 13.10 3.16
C LEU A 476 21.86 13.05 2.02
N SER A 477 23.12 13.47 2.25
CA SER A 477 24.16 13.45 1.23
C SER A 477 24.80 12.06 1.08
N PHE A 478 25.07 11.63 -0.14
CA PHE A 478 25.86 10.41 -0.42
C PHE A 478 27.33 10.53 0.03
N SER A 479 27.84 11.75 0.23
CA SER A 479 29.19 11.96 0.78
C SER A 479 29.32 11.57 2.26
N ASN A 480 28.19 11.46 2.98
CA ASN A 480 28.17 10.93 4.34
C ASN A 480 28.00 9.41 4.29
N PRO A 481 28.93 8.60 4.85
CA PRO A 481 28.86 7.15 4.79
C PRO A 481 27.76 6.54 5.68
N VAL A 482 27.25 7.27 6.70
CA VAL A 482 26.23 6.78 7.62
C VAL A 482 24.91 6.50 6.86
N ARG A 483 24.43 5.27 6.97
CA ARG A 483 23.18 4.76 6.36
C ARG A 483 22.27 4.10 7.39
N PHE A 484 22.83 3.65 8.51
CA PHE A 484 22.11 2.97 9.58
C PHE A 484 22.26 3.73 10.90
N ILE A 485 21.14 3.94 11.57
CA ILE A 485 21.09 4.74 12.78
C ILE A 485 20.54 3.89 13.92
N PHE A 486 21.31 3.79 15.02
CA PHE A 486 20.89 3.12 16.24
C PHE A 486 20.49 4.15 17.28
N SER A 487 19.32 3.95 17.92
CA SER A 487 18.81 4.86 18.94
C SER A 487 18.08 4.12 20.05
N HIS A 488 18.24 4.58 21.30
CA HIS A 488 17.52 4.05 22.45
C HIS A 488 16.20 4.81 22.65
N SER A 489 16.26 6.05 23.09
CA SER A 489 15.07 6.88 23.35
C SER A 489 15.12 8.23 22.65
N ALA A 490 16.31 8.72 22.33
CA ALA A 490 16.54 10.06 21.83
C ALA A 490 15.75 10.39 20.55
N LEU A 491 15.52 9.41 19.68
CA LEU A 491 14.77 9.59 18.45
C LEU A 491 13.27 9.28 18.56
N ARG A 492 12.76 8.98 19.75
CA ARG A 492 11.32 8.73 19.95
C ARG A 492 10.46 9.98 19.75
N GLU A 493 11.01 11.15 19.96
CA GLU A 493 10.28 12.42 19.84
C GLU A 493 11.13 13.46 19.08
N GLY A 494 10.48 14.29 18.29
CA GLY A 494 11.08 15.48 17.66
C GLY A 494 12.01 15.26 16.48
N TRP A 495 12.47 14.03 16.21
CA TRP A 495 13.29 13.72 15.03
C TRP A 495 12.46 13.07 13.93
N ASP A 496 12.67 13.54 12.73
CA ASP A 496 12.08 13.03 11.52
C ASP A 496 13.05 13.27 10.36
N ASN A 497 13.37 12.24 9.63
CA ASN A 497 14.13 12.35 8.40
C ASN A 497 13.31 11.76 7.25
N PRO A 498 13.10 12.52 6.14
CA PRO A 498 12.26 12.07 5.05
C PRO A 498 12.78 10.81 4.36
N ASN A 499 14.10 10.55 4.43
CA ASN A 499 14.72 9.41 3.76
C ASN A 499 14.90 8.17 4.64
N VAL A 500 14.16 8.07 5.74
CA VAL A 500 14.03 6.80 6.48
C VAL A 500 13.08 5.88 5.72
N PHE A 501 13.59 4.73 5.31
CA PHE A 501 12.86 3.71 4.56
C PHE A 501 12.71 2.38 5.30
N GLN A 502 13.54 2.13 6.32
CA GLN A 502 13.44 0.95 7.17
C GLN A 502 13.42 1.36 8.64
N ILE A 503 12.56 0.71 9.41
CA ILE A 503 12.51 0.82 10.87
C ILE A 503 12.53 -0.59 11.46
N CYS A 504 13.45 -0.84 12.38
CA CYS A 504 13.56 -2.09 13.13
C CYS A 504 13.52 -1.82 14.64
N THR A 505 12.71 -2.59 15.36
CA THR A 505 12.60 -2.49 16.81
C THR A 505 13.23 -3.71 17.47
N LEU A 506 14.42 -3.53 18.08
CA LEU A 506 15.18 -4.56 18.80
C LEU A 506 14.93 -4.44 20.31
N LYS A 507 13.70 -4.75 20.76
CA LYS A 507 13.30 -4.64 22.16
C LYS A 507 12.63 -5.92 22.66
N HIS A 508 12.78 -6.17 23.96
CA HIS A 508 12.03 -7.21 24.65
C HIS A 508 10.58 -6.78 24.91
N GLY A 509 9.65 -7.66 24.62
CA GLY A 509 8.21 -7.49 24.89
C GLY A 509 7.51 -6.55 23.90
N GLY A 510 6.24 -6.79 23.67
CA GLY A 510 5.44 -6.02 22.70
C GLY A 510 5.30 -4.55 23.10
N SER A 511 5.57 -3.64 22.18
CA SER A 511 5.24 -2.22 22.32
C SER A 511 3.71 -2.05 22.30
N SER A 512 3.18 -1.09 23.05
CA SER A 512 1.74 -0.77 22.97
C SER A 512 1.36 -0.29 21.54
N PRO A 513 0.12 -0.46 21.09
CA PRO A 513 -0.34 0.02 19.78
C PRO A 513 0.02 1.48 19.51
N THR A 514 -0.17 2.36 20.49
CA THR A 514 0.20 3.78 20.42
C THR A 514 1.71 3.98 20.21
N GLN A 515 2.54 3.17 20.88
CA GLN A 515 4.00 3.26 20.75
C GLN A 515 4.46 2.76 19.38
N LYS A 516 3.91 1.64 18.88
CA LYS A 516 4.17 1.13 17.53
C LYS A 516 3.85 2.21 16.49
N ARG A 517 2.68 2.85 16.60
CA ARG A 517 2.29 3.93 15.69
C ARG A 517 3.25 5.14 15.74
N GLN A 518 3.70 5.54 16.93
CA GLN A 518 4.65 6.65 17.07
C GLN A 518 6.03 6.32 16.47
N GLU A 519 6.51 5.09 16.63
CA GLU A 519 7.78 4.63 16.04
C GLU A 519 7.68 4.59 14.51
N VAL A 520 6.61 4.02 13.96
CA VAL A 520 6.33 3.98 12.50
C VAL A 520 6.17 5.40 11.92
N GLY A 521 5.50 6.28 12.64
CA GLY A 521 5.28 7.68 12.26
C GLY A 521 6.57 8.46 11.91
N ARG A 522 7.74 8.03 12.44
CA ARG A 522 9.05 8.65 12.14
C ARG A 522 9.50 8.46 10.70
N GLY A 523 9.04 7.40 10.04
CA GLY A 523 9.40 7.09 8.65
C GLY A 523 8.37 7.48 7.60
N LEU A 524 7.20 8.01 7.98
CA LEU A 524 6.09 8.23 7.05
C LEU A 524 6.28 9.41 6.07
N ARG A 525 7.21 10.31 6.31
CA ARG A 525 7.42 11.46 5.40
C ARG A 525 7.84 11.02 4.01
N LEU A 526 7.32 11.68 2.98
CA LEU A 526 7.79 11.51 1.61
C LEU A 526 9.27 11.89 1.50
N CYS A 527 10.04 11.09 0.76
CA CYS A 527 11.47 11.27 0.62
C CYS A 527 11.84 12.49 -0.25
N VAL A 528 13.12 12.88 -0.16
CA VAL A 528 13.71 13.94 -0.98
C VAL A 528 14.95 13.40 -1.71
N ASN A 529 15.23 13.96 -2.89
CA ASN A 529 16.45 13.66 -3.64
C ASN A 529 17.63 14.53 -3.16
N GLN A 530 18.80 14.39 -3.79
CA GLN A 530 20.00 15.18 -3.50
C GLN A 530 19.85 16.68 -3.75
N ASN A 531 18.90 17.08 -4.57
CA ASN A 531 18.62 18.50 -4.85
C ASN A 531 17.67 19.11 -3.80
N GLY A 532 17.09 18.31 -2.91
CA GLY A 532 16.09 18.74 -1.94
C GLY A 532 14.65 18.68 -2.48
N ASP A 533 14.44 18.17 -3.71
CA ASP A 533 13.09 18.05 -4.28
C ASP A 533 12.33 16.94 -3.58
N ARG A 534 11.09 17.23 -3.18
CA ARG A 534 10.21 16.22 -2.58
C ARG A 534 9.66 15.28 -3.65
N MET A 535 9.72 13.99 -3.38
CA MET A 535 9.22 12.94 -4.25
C MET A 535 7.72 12.70 -4.01
N ASP A 536 6.92 13.69 -4.32
CA ASP A 536 5.45 13.70 -4.17
C ASP A 536 4.72 13.40 -5.51
N ALA A 537 3.39 13.60 -5.50
CA ALA A 537 2.55 13.33 -6.68
C ALA A 537 2.85 14.26 -7.87
N ASP A 538 3.28 15.49 -7.62
CA ASP A 538 3.64 16.45 -8.68
C ASP A 538 4.94 16.01 -9.39
N THR A 539 5.86 15.38 -8.64
CA THR A 539 7.16 14.90 -9.16
C THR A 539 7.08 13.49 -9.76
N LEU A 540 6.35 12.58 -9.12
CA LEU A 540 6.34 11.14 -9.42
C LEU A 540 5.04 10.61 -10.03
N GLY A 541 3.96 11.41 -10.07
CA GLY A 541 2.66 10.98 -10.56
C GLY A 541 2.11 9.76 -9.80
N SER A 542 1.82 8.68 -10.54
CA SER A 542 1.31 7.41 -9.96
C SER A 542 2.37 6.63 -9.17
N GLN A 543 3.66 6.86 -9.38
CA GLN A 543 4.75 6.11 -8.74
C GLN A 543 5.04 6.51 -7.29
N VAL A 544 4.34 7.52 -6.73
CA VAL A 544 4.58 8.01 -5.35
C VAL A 544 4.65 6.89 -4.33
N GLN A 545 3.66 6.00 -4.31
CA GLN A 545 3.57 4.93 -3.30
C GLN A 545 4.55 3.77 -3.53
N GLN A 546 5.03 3.59 -4.76
CA GLN A 546 6.07 2.60 -5.08
C GLN A 546 7.45 3.06 -4.60
N ILE A 547 7.75 4.35 -4.80
CA ILE A 547 9.01 4.97 -4.36
C ILE A 547 8.99 5.20 -2.85
N ASN A 548 7.91 5.76 -2.34
CA ASN A 548 7.74 6.08 -0.93
C ASN A 548 7.11 4.90 -0.18
N GLN A 549 7.92 3.89 0.12
CA GLN A 549 7.53 2.72 0.90
C GLN A 549 8.43 2.61 2.12
N LEU A 550 7.82 2.51 3.30
CA LEU A 550 8.48 2.32 4.59
C LEU A 550 8.38 0.85 4.98
N THR A 551 9.51 0.16 5.12
CA THR A 551 9.55 -1.23 5.62
C THR A 551 9.77 -1.24 7.12
N VAL A 552 8.85 -1.87 7.86
CA VAL A 552 8.93 -2.05 9.31
C VAL A 552 9.30 -3.50 9.60
N ILE A 553 10.44 -3.72 10.26
CA ILE A 553 10.90 -5.02 10.69
C ILE A 553 10.43 -5.23 12.14
N ALA A 554 9.40 -6.05 12.32
CA ALA A 554 8.74 -6.27 13.60
C ALA A 554 9.43 -7.36 14.43
N SER A 555 9.23 -7.33 15.74
CA SER A 555 9.63 -8.42 16.65
C SER A 555 8.53 -9.47 16.83
N ASP A 556 7.32 -9.15 16.43
CA ASP A 556 6.12 -9.96 16.54
C ASP A 556 5.78 -10.55 15.16
N GLY A 557 4.95 -11.57 15.12
CA GLY A 557 4.41 -12.09 13.87
C GLY A 557 3.69 -10.99 13.07
N TYR A 558 3.69 -11.12 11.74
CA TYR A 558 3.08 -10.14 10.84
C TYR A 558 1.64 -9.80 11.26
N LYS A 559 0.81 -10.82 11.48
CA LYS A 559 -0.61 -10.63 11.80
C LYS A 559 -0.83 -9.85 13.10
N ASP A 560 -0.07 -10.17 14.14
CA ASP A 560 -0.21 -9.53 15.45
C ASP A 560 0.26 -8.07 15.38
N PHE A 561 1.39 -7.82 14.71
CA PHE A 561 1.91 -6.46 14.56
C PHE A 561 0.96 -5.58 13.74
N VAL A 562 0.45 -6.09 12.62
CA VAL A 562 -0.49 -5.34 11.75
C VAL A 562 -1.81 -5.10 12.47
N ALA A 563 -2.38 -6.09 13.17
CA ALA A 563 -3.60 -5.91 13.94
C ALA A 563 -3.47 -4.82 15.02
N ASP A 564 -2.34 -4.79 15.74
CA ASP A 564 -2.05 -3.74 16.72
C ASP A 564 -1.88 -2.36 16.07
N LEU A 565 -1.17 -2.29 14.93
CA LEU A 565 -0.96 -1.04 14.20
C LEU A 565 -2.28 -0.51 13.62
N GLN A 566 -3.07 -1.36 12.98
CA GLN A 566 -4.38 -1.01 12.46
C GLN A 566 -5.34 -0.59 13.59
N LYS A 567 -5.32 -1.29 14.71
CA LYS A 567 -6.09 -0.89 15.89
C LYS A 567 -5.66 0.49 16.39
N GLY A 568 -4.37 0.76 16.52
CA GLY A 568 -3.86 2.07 16.92
C GLY A 568 -4.25 3.18 15.95
N ILE A 569 -4.27 2.90 14.64
CA ILE A 569 -4.74 3.85 13.63
C ILE A 569 -6.26 4.05 13.76
N ARG A 570 -7.03 2.96 13.86
CA ARG A 570 -8.50 3.00 13.97
C ARG A 570 -8.98 3.76 15.21
N ASP A 571 -8.35 3.52 16.37
CA ASP A 571 -8.70 4.17 17.63
C ASP A 571 -8.49 5.69 17.57
N ASP A 572 -7.65 6.16 16.67
CA ASP A 572 -7.28 7.57 16.47
C ASP A 572 -7.93 8.20 15.22
N LEU A 573 -8.66 7.42 14.40
CA LEU A 573 -9.41 7.99 13.26
C LEU A 573 -10.58 8.84 13.77
N TYR A 574 -10.80 9.98 13.09
CA TYR A 574 -12.03 10.75 13.27
C TYR A 574 -13.28 9.85 13.04
N GLU A 575 -14.38 10.08 13.78
CA GLU A 575 -15.65 9.37 13.60
C GLU A 575 -16.11 9.48 12.13
N ARG A 576 -15.85 8.42 11.34
CA ARG A 576 -16.23 8.34 9.93
C ARG A 576 -17.51 7.54 9.76
N PRO A 577 -18.34 7.89 8.77
CA PRO A 577 -19.44 7.02 8.39
C PRO A 577 -18.89 5.70 7.86
N THR A 578 -19.59 4.62 8.17
CA THR A 578 -19.27 3.27 7.69
C THR A 578 -20.14 2.85 6.51
N LYS A 579 -21.19 3.65 6.20
CA LYS A 579 -22.20 3.33 5.19
C LYS A 579 -22.32 4.45 4.15
N ALA A 580 -22.39 4.07 2.87
CA ALA A 580 -22.53 4.97 1.74
C ALA A 580 -24.01 5.22 1.39
N THR A 581 -24.82 5.72 2.34
CA THR A 581 -26.24 5.98 2.12
C THR A 581 -26.49 7.28 1.35
N ALA A 582 -27.67 7.44 0.74
CA ALA A 582 -28.03 8.68 0.05
C ALA A 582 -27.98 9.90 0.99
N GLU A 583 -28.41 9.72 2.24
CA GLU A 583 -28.42 10.75 3.30
C GLU A 583 -27.00 11.21 3.65
N TYR A 584 -26.01 10.31 3.56
CA TYR A 584 -24.62 10.66 3.79
C TYR A 584 -24.09 11.69 2.78
N PHE A 585 -24.43 11.52 1.50
CA PHE A 585 -23.96 12.41 0.44
C PHE A 585 -24.69 13.75 0.38
N ILE A 586 -25.99 13.79 0.74
CA ILE A 586 -26.81 14.99 0.70
C ILE A 586 -26.27 16.06 1.65
N GLY A 587 -26.12 17.29 1.13
CA GLY A 587 -25.66 18.43 1.93
C GLY A 587 -24.15 18.48 2.18
N LYS A 588 -23.38 17.48 1.70
CA LYS A 588 -21.91 17.53 1.77
C LYS A 588 -21.36 18.65 0.91
N THR A 589 -20.30 19.28 1.40
CA THR A 589 -19.61 20.37 0.69
C THR A 589 -18.35 19.83 0.01
N LEU A 590 -18.19 20.13 -1.26
CA LEU A 590 -17.03 19.81 -2.09
C LEU A 590 -16.34 21.13 -2.48
N VAL A 591 -15.00 21.13 -2.49
CA VAL A 591 -14.21 22.27 -2.95
C VAL A 591 -13.71 21.96 -4.36
N ILE A 592 -14.32 22.57 -5.37
CA ILE A 592 -13.98 22.34 -6.78
C ILE A 592 -13.46 23.62 -7.37
N SER A 593 -12.23 23.60 -7.89
CA SER A 593 -11.55 24.78 -8.45
C SER A 593 -11.59 26.01 -7.52
N GLY A 594 -11.51 25.77 -6.21
CA GLY A 594 -11.52 26.83 -5.18
C GLY A 594 -12.93 27.32 -4.75
N ASN A 595 -13.98 26.81 -5.36
CA ASN A 595 -15.38 27.14 -5.02
C ASN A 595 -16.03 26.03 -4.18
N ASP A 596 -16.84 26.43 -3.20
CA ASP A 596 -17.59 25.50 -2.38
C ASP A 596 -18.88 25.10 -3.12
N VAL A 597 -19.05 23.81 -3.42
CA VAL A 597 -20.23 23.23 -4.07
C VAL A 597 -20.91 22.27 -3.12
N THR A 598 -22.19 22.47 -2.83
CA THR A 598 -22.95 21.57 -1.96
C THR A 598 -23.69 20.51 -2.78
N VAL A 599 -23.55 19.25 -2.40
CA VAL A 599 -24.26 18.12 -3.02
C VAL A 599 -25.76 18.25 -2.75
N SER A 600 -26.55 18.43 -3.78
CA SER A 600 -28.02 18.53 -3.70
C SER A 600 -28.67 17.18 -3.41
N ASP A 601 -29.95 17.19 -2.94
CA ASP A 601 -30.75 16.00 -2.71
C ASP A 601 -30.81 15.08 -3.93
N LYS A 602 -30.90 15.64 -5.14
CA LYS A 602 -30.96 14.88 -6.38
C LYS A 602 -29.61 14.18 -6.61
N GLN A 603 -28.51 14.93 -6.51
CA GLN A 603 -27.17 14.40 -6.71
C GLN A 603 -26.83 13.30 -5.68
N GLY A 604 -27.17 13.48 -4.39
CA GLY A 604 -26.94 12.46 -3.37
C GLY A 604 -27.64 11.14 -3.66
N ARG A 605 -28.90 11.20 -4.13
CA ARG A 605 -29.66 10.01 -4.57
C ARG A 605 -29.10 9.39 -5.85
N ASP A 606 -28.61 10.21 -6.78
CA ASP A 606 -28.02 9.73 -8.03
C ASP A 606 -26.65 9.06 -7.76
N ILE A 607 -25.85 9.58 -6.81
CA ILE A 607 -24.61 8.94 -6.35
C ILE A 607 -24.92 7.57 -5.71
N TYR A 608 -25.92 7.49 -4.83
CA TYR A 608 -26.30 6.22 -4.19
C TYR A 608 -26.74 5.18 -5.21
N ARG A 609 -27.58 5.57 -6.21
CA ARG A 609 -27.98 4.69 -7.32
C ARG A 609 -26.80 4.26 -8.18
N TYR A 610 -25.85 5.15 -8.41
CA TYR A 610 -24.61 4.84 -9.13
C TYR A 610 -23.81 3.76 -8.41
N LEU A 611 -23.70 3.85 -7.08
CA LEU A 611 -22.98 2.85 -6.28
C LEU A 611 -23.65 1.48 -6.36
N ILE A 612 -24.99 1.41 -6.18
CA ILE A 612 -25.75 0.16 -6.30
C ILE A 612 -25.62 -0.43 -7.71
N LYS A 613 -25.80 0.38 -8.76
CA LYS A 613 -25.81 -0.08 -10.15
C LYS A 613 -24.50 -0.75 -10.58
N ASN A 614 -23.38 -0.33 -9.99
CA ASN A 614 -22.05 -0.81 -10.35
C ASN A 614 -21.51 -1.82 -9.34
N ASP A 615 -22.30 -2.28 -8.37
CA ASP A 615 -21.89 -3.16 -7.25
C ASP A 615 -20.75 -2.57 -6.43
N TYR A 616 -20.74 -1.24 -6.27
CA TYR A 616 -19.73 -0.51 -5.49
C TYR A 616 -20.08 -0.42 -4.01
N ILE A 617 -21.30 -0.80 -3.64
CA ILE A 617 -21.74 -1.05 -2.27
C ILE A 617 -22.46 -2.40 -2.18
N ASP A 618 -22.41 -3.03 -1.00
CA ASP A 618 -23.12 -4.26 -0.68
C ASP A 618 -24.56 -4.01 -0.20
N GLU A 619 -25.26 -5.09 0.23
CA GLU A 619 -26.65 -5.02 0.73
C GLU A 619 -26.79 -4.22 2.03
N ASP A 620 -25.70 -4.02 2.76
CA ASP A 620 -25.62 -3.24 4.01
C ASP A 620 -25.07 -1.82 3.81
N ASP A 621 -24.92 -1.36 2.56
CA ASP A 621 -24.39 -0.05 2.14
C ASP A 621 -22.86 0.14 2.43
N HIS A 622 -22.09 -0.92 2.62
CA HIS A 622 -20.64 -0.82 2.75
C HIS A 622 -19.96 -0.79 1.38
N VAL A 623 -18.84 -0.06 1.28
CA VAL A 623 -18.06 0.03 0.04
C VAL A 623 -17.38 -1.31 -0.25
N THR A 624 -17.53 -1.83 -1.47
CA THR A 624 -17.04 -3.15 -1.88
C THR A 624 -15.59 -3.14 -2.36
N ASP A 625 -14.95 -4.33 -2.37
CA ASP A 625 -13.63 -4.55 -2.97
C ASP A 625 -13.60 -4.19 -4.46
N LYS A 626 -14.73 -4.34 -5.16
CA LYS A 626 -14.85 -3.97 -6.56
C LYS A 626 -14.61 -2.47 -6.78
N TYR A 627 -15.20 -1.61 -5.94
CA TYR A 627 -14.94 -0.16 -6.04
C TYR A 627 -13.46 0.15 -5.87
N ARG A 628 -12.80 -0.47 -4.88
CA ARG A 628 -11.37 -0.27 -4.62
C ARG A 628 -10.49 -0.76 -5.78
N ALA A 629 -10.79 -1.94 -6.30
CA ALA A 629 -10.08 -2.50 -7.45
C ALA A 629 -10.25 -1.62 -8.70
N ASP A 630 -11.48 -1.17 -8.99
CA ASP A 630 -11.77 -0.32 -10.15
C ASP A 630 -11.12 1.06 -10.00
N LEU A 631 -11.08 1.62 -8.78
CA LEU A 631 -10.38 2.86 -8.47
C LEU A 631 -8.86 2.73 -8.68
N ALA A 632 -8.26 1.66 -8.14
CA ALA A 632 -6.82 1.40 -8.25
C ALA A 632 -6.38 1.19 -9.72
N ASN A 633 -7.24 0.54 -10.51
CA ASN A 633 -6.99 0.27 -11.93
C ASN A 633 -7.42 1.42 -12.87
N GLY A 634 -8.01 2.50 -12.35
CA GLY A 634 -8.47 3.63 -13.15
C GLY A 634 -9.65 3.31 -14.07
N VAL A 635 -10.43 2.25 -13.77
CA VAL A 635 -11.55 1.75 -14.59
C VAL A 635 -12.92 1.97 -13.96
N LEU A 636 -13.02 2.97 -13.07
CA LEU A 636 -14.30 3.34 -12.45
C LEU A 636 -15.36 3.63 -13.50
N ALA A 637 -16.58 3.15 -13.25
CA ALA A 637 -17.73 3.51 -14.07
C ALA A 637 -17.96 5.03 -14.06
N PRO A 638 -18.40 5.65 -15.17
CA PRO A 638 -18.64 7.07 -15.22
C PRO A 638 -19.74 7.47 -14.24
N VAL A 639 -19.52 8.59 -13.52
CA VAL A 639 -20.53 9.13 -12.59
C VAL A 639 -21.78 9.59 -13.34
N PRO A 640 -22.95 9.70 -12.67
CA PRO A 640 -24.16 10.20 -13.29
C PRO A 640 -23.97 11.61 -13.91
N GLU A 641 -24.66 11.94 -15.00
CA GLU A 641 -24.60 13.25 -15.66
C GLU A 641 -24.78 14.43 -14.69
N SER A 642 -25.66 14.29 -13.69
CA SER A 642 -25.89 15.29 -12.64
C SER A 642 -24.67 15.55 -11.74
N CYS A 643 -23.67 14.67 -11.78
CA CYS A 643 -22.47 14.69 -10.95
C CYS A 643 -21.18 14.86 -11.75
N THR A 644 -21.22 15.04 -13.07
CA THR A 644 -20.03 15.10 -13.93
C THR A 644 -19.07 16.22 -13.52
N GLU A 645 -19.58 17.42 -13.22
CA GLU A 645 -18.79 18.56 -12.79
C GLU A 645 -18.15 18.40 -11.40
N ILE A 646 -18.67 17.47 -10.59
CA ILE A 646 -18.22 17.20 -9.23
C ILE A 646 -17.61 15.81 -9.07
N SER A 647 -17.26 15.14 -10.15
CA SER A 647 -16.82 13.74 -10.20
C SER A 647 -15.68 13.42 -9.22
N GLU A 648 -14.59 14.21 -9.22
CA GLU A 648 -13.46 14.04 -8.29
C GLU A 648 -13.91 14.15 -6.83
N GLY A 649 -14.79 15.11 -6.53
CA GLY A 649 -15.35 15.30 -5.20
C GLY A 649 -16.24 14.14 -4.75
N VAL A 650 -17.01 13.54 -5.66
CA VAL A 650 -17.84 12.36 -5.39
C VAL A 650 -16.95 11.20 -4.96
N HIS A 651 -15.90 10.90 -5.71
CA HIS A 651 -14.98 9.82 -5.36
C HIS A 651 -14.22 10.10 -4.06
N ALA A 652 -13.85 11.35 -3.79
CA ALA A 652 -13.27 11.74 -2.50
C ALA A 652 -14.23 11.49 -1.32
N LEU A 653 -15.52 11.76 -1.47
CA LEU A 653 -16.54 11.44 -0.44
C LEU A 653 -16.67 9.93 -0.23
N ILE A 654 -16.67 9.12 -1.29
CA ILE A 654 -16.75 7.66 -1.17
C ILE A 654 -15.52 7.11 -0.43
N GLN A 655 -14.31 7.59 -0.78
CA GLN A 655 -13.08 7.20 -0.11
C GLN A 655 -12.99 7.67 1.34
N SER A 656 -13.76 8.66 1.76
CA SER A 656 -13.84 9.10 3.16
C SER A 656 -14.72 8.19 4.05
N ILE A 657 -15.47 7.26 3.45
CA ILE A 657 -16.25 6.25 4.19
C ILE A 657 -15.29 5.20 4.71
N PHE A 658 -15.35 4.93 6.02
CA PHE A 658 -14.50 3.93 6.64
C PHE A 658 -14.98 2.52 6.34
N ASP A 659 -14.08 1.70 5.85
CA ASP A 659 -14.21 0.27 5.68
C ASP A 659 -13.05 -0.42 6.40
N GLU A 660 -13.28 -1.59 6.97
CA GLU A 660 -12.24 -2.35 7.68
C GLU A 660 -11.05 -2.70 6.76
N HIS A 661 -11.30 -2.92 5.46
CA HIS A 661 -10.28 -3.19 4.46
C HIS A 661 -9.54 -1.94 3.94
N ALA A 662 -10.01 -0.73 4.27
CA ALA A 662 -9.34 0.51 3.82
C ALA A 662 -7.91 0.67 4.36
N LEU A 663 -7.59 0.01 5.48
CA LEU A 663 -6.24 0.00 6.06
C LEU A 663 -5.33 -1.07 5.44
N ASP A 664 -5.88 -2.10 4.77
CA ASP A 664 -5.10 -3.20 4.19
C ASP A 664 -4.25 -2.69 3.01
N ASP A 665 -4.76 -1.73 2.23
CA ASP A 665 -4.01 -1.09 1.15
C ASP A 665 -2.85 -0.23 1.66
N MET A 666 -3.00 0.34 2.86
CA MET A 666 -1.98 1.17 3.50
C MET A 666 -0.84 0.34 4.08
N ILE A 667 -1.11 -0.91 4.52
CA ILE A 667 -0.17 -1.80 5.19
C ILE A 667 -0.10 -3.13 4.46
N SER A 668 1.06 -3.48 3.90
CA SER A 668 1.29 -4.71 3.13
C SER A 668 2.28 -5.65 3.81
N ASP A 669 2.22 -6.94 3.45
CA ASP A 669 3.19 -7.95 3.89
C ASP A 669 4.50 -7.82 3.10
N GLY A 670 5.60 -7.61 3.80
CA GLY A 670 6.93 -7.47 3.23
C GLY A 670 7.59 -8.79 2.85
N HIS A 671 7.02 -9.93 3.26
CA HIS A 671 7.46 -11.27 2.84
C HIS A 671 6.76 -11.76 1.58
N GLU A 672 5.72 -11.05 1.10
CA GLU A 672 5.13 -11.36 -0.20
C GLU A 672 6.20 -11.28 -1.30
N THR A 673 6.20 -12.27 -2.17
CA THR A 673 7.14 -12.33 -3.29
C THR A 673 6.92 -11.14 -4.22
N LYS A 674 7.93 -10.29 -4.40
CA LYS A 674 7.87 -9.19 -5.36
C LYS A 674 7.80 -9.77 -6.77
N ILE A 675 6.63 -9.66 -7.39
CA ILE A 675 6.40 -10.13 -8.74
C ILE A 675 7.07 -9.16 -9.70
N GLN A 676 7.93 -9.68 -10.59
CA GLN A 676 8.54 -8.87 -11.63
C GLN A 676 7.47 -8.49 -12.65
N GLU A 677 7.26 -7.21 -12.87
CA GLU A 677 6.35 -6.71 -13.89
C GLU A 677 6.98 -6.86 -15.28
N ASN A 678 6.17 -7.33 -16.23
CA ASN A 678 6.52 -7.34 -17.65
C ASN A 678 6.00 -6.04 -18.28
N ALA A 679 6.74 -4.94 -18.07
CA ALA A 679 6.33 -3.60 -18.46
C ALA A 679 6.30 -3.43 -19.99
N LEU A 680 5.52 -2.47 -20.47
CA LEU A 680 5.55 -2.04 -21.87
C LEU A 680 6.89 -1.38 -22.19
N ASN A 681 7.47 -1.71 -23.34
CA ASN A 681 8.73 -1.19 -23.84
C ASN A 681 8.54 -0.17 -24.98
N ASP A 682 9.64 0.33 -25.55
CA ASP A 682 9.61 1.32 -26.63
C ASP A 682 8.86 0.84 -27.89
N ASN A 683 8.74 -0.47 -28.11
CA ASN A 683 8.00 -1.01 -29.26
C ASN A 683 6.51 -0.72 -29.18
N PHE A 684 5.94 -0.63 -27.97
CA PHE A 684 4.54 -0.22 -27.79
C PHE A 684 4.27 1.19 -28.34
N TYR A 685 5.23 2.10 -28.22
CA TYR A 685 5.10 3.49 -28.64
C TYR A 685 5.46 3.72 -30.12
N LYS A 686 5.85 2.68 -30.88
CA LYS A 686 6.06 2.78 -32.32
C LYS A 686 4.75 3.17 -33.02
N LYS A 687 4.86 4.07 -34.00
CA LYS A 687 3.71 4.61 -34.72
C LYS A 687 2.85 3.51 -35.35
N GLU A 688 3.48 2.48 -35.87
CA GLU A 688 2.84 1.33 -36.51
C GLU A 688 1.96 0.57 -35.49
N PHE A 689 2.49 0.30 -34.31
CA PHE A 689 1.70 -0.38 -33.26
C PHE A 689 0.60 0.52 -32.69
N GLN A 690 0.89 1.79 -32.43
CA GLN A 690 -0.13 2.75 -31.98
C GLN A 690 -1.29 2.89 -32.97
N THR A 691 -0.99 2.86 -34.27
CA THR A 691 -2.03 2.86 -35.30
C THR A 691 -2.88 1.58 -35.21
N LEU A 692 -2.25 0.40 -35.16
CA LEU A 692 -2.96 -0.88 -35.00
C LEU A 692 -3.79 -0.90 -33.70
N TRP A 693 -3.19 -0.51 -32.57
CA TRP A 693 -3.85 -0.50 -31.28
C TRP A 693 -5.08 0.40 -31.28
N ASN A 694 -5.00 1.60 -31.86
CA ASN A 694 -6.13 2.50 -31.98
C ASN A 694 -7.27 1.97 -32.86
N TYR A 695 -6.98 1.07 -33.79
CA TYR A 695 -8.03 0.39 -34.56
C TYR A 695 -8.74 -0.69 -33.77
N ILE A 696 -8.00 -1.46 -32.94
CA ILE A 696 -8.56 -2.67 -32.30
C ILE A 696 -8.97 -2.46 -30.84
N ASN A 697 -8.53 -1.39 -30.17
CA ASN A 697 -8.76 -1.18 -28.73
C ASN A 697 -10.20 -0.80 -28.34
N HIS A 698 -11.11 -0.70 -29.31
CA HIS A 698 -12.50 -0.38 -29.05
C HIS A 698 -13.27 -1.59 -28.50
N LYS A 699 -14.24 -1.31 -27.62
CA LYS A 699 -15.19 -2.32 -27.15
C LYS A 699 -16.40 -2.35 -28.05
N TYR A 700 -16.91 -3.56 -28.28
CA TYR A 700 -18.02 -3.80 -29.18
C TYR A 700 -19.19 -4.46 -28.46
N ALA A 701 -20.40 -4.10 -28.84
CA ALA A 701 -21.61 -4.87 -28.54
C ALA A 701 -22.09 -5.53 -29.82
N TYR A 702 -22.68 -6.70 -29.70
CA TYR A 702 -23.23 -7.42 -30.85
C TYR A 702 -24.76 -7.44 -30.78
N THR A 703 -25.38 -7.47 -31.93
CA THR A 703 -26.79 -7.79 -32.13
C THR A 703 -26.87 -9.06 -32.98
N VAL A 704 -27.72 -9.99 -32.59
CA VAL A 704 -27.94 -11.23 -33.32
C VAL A 704 -29.43 -11.36 -33.57
N ASP A 705 -29.77 -11.57 -34.83
CA ASP A 705 -31.12 -11.93 -35.24
C ASP A 705 -31.16 -13.42 -35.59
N PHE A 706 -31.83 -14.24 -34.76
CA PHE A 706 -31.99 -15.66 -35.05
C PHE A 706 -33.39 -16.14 -34.76
N ASP A 707 -33.86 -17.13 -35.53
CA ASP A 707 -35.17 -17.74 -35.31
C ASP A 707 -35.17 -18.59 -34.02
N SER A 708 -35.83 -18.09 -32.99
CA SER A 708 -35.97 -18.82 -31.73
C SER A 708 -36.68 -20.17 -31.86
N GLU A 709 -37.59 -20.32 -32.79
CA GLU A 709 -38.29 -21.60 -33.00
C GLU A 709 -37.39 -22.66 -33.64
N GLU A 710 -36.51 -22.26 -34.53
CA GLU A 710 -35.52 -23.15 -35.08
C GLU A 710 -34.46 -23.55 -34.02
N LEU A 711 -34.00 -22.61 -33.19
CA LEU A 711 -33.10 -22.92 -32.09
C LEU A 711 -33.74 -23.92 -31.11
N ILE A 712 -34.99 -23.74 -30.74
CA ILE A 712 -35.71 -24.64 -29.82
C ILE A 712 -35.74 -26.04 -30.40
N ARG A 713 -36.10 -26.20 -31.69
CA ARG A 713 -36.12 -27.53 -32.36
C ARG A 713 -34.77 -28.19 -32.40
N LYS A 714 -33.71 -27.46 -32.78
CA LYS A 714 -32.34 -27.98 -32.85
C LYS A 714 -31.82 -28.34 -31.47
N ALA A 715 -32.02 -27.49 -30.46
CA ALA A 715 -31.59 -27.74 -29.10
C ALA A 715 -32.29 -28.99 -28.48
N ILE A 716 -33.59 -29.15 -28.68
CA ILE A 716 -34.33 -30.32 -28.23
C ILE A 716 -33.75 -31.61 -28.83
N ALA A 717 -33.57 -31.65 -30.17
CA ALA A 717 -33.01 -32.81 -30.85
C ALA A 717 -31.60 -33.14 -30.40
N HIS A 718 -30.76 -32.12 -30.20
CA HIS A 718 -29.39 -32.29 -29.80
C HIS A 718 -29.24 -32.72 -28.31
N ILE A 719 -30.07 -32.18 -27.44
CA ILE A 719 -30.11 -32.58 -26.03
C ILE A 719 -30.58 -34.04 -25.93
N ASP A 720 -31.61 -34.45 -26.69
CA ASP A 720 -32.09 -35.82 -26.66
C ASP A 720 -31.09 -36.86 -27.24
N ASP A 721 -30.19 -36.42 -28.12
CA ASP A 721 -29.16 -37.27 -28.69
C ASP A 721 -27.89 -37.35 -27.81
N LYS A 722 -27.50 -36.27 -27.17
CA LYS A 722 -26.17 -36.15 -26.51
C LYS A 722 -26.21 -36.05 -25.01
N MET A 723 -27.39 -35.83 -24.39
CA MET A 723 -27.46 -35.70 -22.95
C MET A 723 -27.26 -37.05 -22.26
N PHE A 724 -26.25 -37.09 -21.43
CA PHE A 724 -26.01 -38.20 -20.52
C PHE A 724 -25.51 -37.65 -19.19
N VAL A 725 -26.19 -37.95 -18.09
CA VAL A 725 -25.82 -37.55 -16.74
C VAL A 725 -25.67 -38.81 -15.90
N ALA A 726 -24.44 -39.03 -15.41
CA ALA A 726 -24.14 -40.16 -14.56
C ALA A 726 -24.80 -40.02 -13.18
N ARG A 727 -25.16 -41.16 -12.58
CA ARG A 727 -25.61 -41.16 -11.19
C ARG A 727 -24.47 -40.80 -10.25
N LEU A 728 -24.76 -40.02 -9.23
CA LEU A 728 -23.79 -39.70 -8.19
C LEU A 728 -23.31 -40.98 -7.48
N GLN A 729 -22.00 -41.14 -7.44
CA GLN A 729 -21.35 -42.21 -6.71
C GLN A 729 -20.54 -41.63 -5.57
N TYR A 730 -20.64 -42.23 -4.41
CA TYR A 730 -19.76 -41.90 -3.30
C TYR A 730 -19.09 -43.16 -2.78
N THR A 731 -17.82 -43.06 -2.42
CA THR A 731 -17.04 -44.14 -1.89
C THR A 731 -16.92 -43.99 -0.37
N VAL A 732 -17.43 -44.95 0.38
CA VAL A 732 -17.26 -44.99 1.82
C VAL A 732 -16.05 -45.88 2.09
N THR A 733 -15.01 -45.31 2.65
CA THR A 733 -13.86 -46.06 3.14
C THR A 733 -14.04 -46.24 4.66
N THR A 734 -14.30 -47.46 5.12
CA THR A 734 -14.31 -47.79 6.54
C THR A 734 -12.94 -48.22 6.95
N GLY A 735 -12.36 -47.52 7.92
CA GLY A 735 -11.11 -47.90 8.57
C GLY A 735 -11.35 -48.29 10.01
N GLU A 736 -10.70 -49.33 10.50
CA GLU A 736 -10.65 -49.61 11.94
C GLU A 736 -9.48 -48.89 12.58
N GLN A 737 -9.78 -48.23 13.69
CA GLN A 737 -8.80 -47.54 14.49
C GLN A 737 -8.06 -48.58 15.35
N GLY A 738 -6.75 -48.73 15.17
CA GLY A 738 -5.93 -49.63 15.95
C GLY A 738 -5.95 -49.30 17.45
N GLN A 739 -5.98 -50.30 18.33
CA GLN A 739 -6.05 -50.12 19.78
C GLN A 739 -4.71 -49.69 20.42
N ASP A 740 -3.59 -49.86 19.72
CA ASP A 740 -2.25 -49.48 20.20
C ASP A 740 -1.77 -48.20 19.48
N TRP A 741 -1.81 -47.10 20.22
CA TRP A 741 -1.37 -45.81 19.79
C TRP A 741 0.11 -45.61 20.09
N ASP A 742 0.95 -45.61 19.08
CA ASP A 742 2.32 -45.16 19.12
C ASP A 742 2.44 -43.84 18.36
N SER A 743 3.23 -42.91 18.90
CA SER A 743 3.46 -41.58 18.37
C SER A 743 3.91 -41.59 16.89
N ASP A 744 4.64 -42.64 16.48
CA ASP A 744 5.15 -42.81 15.13
C ASP A 744 4.10 -43.31 14.14
N LYS A 745 3.11 -44.09 14.62
CA LYS A 745 1.96 -44.53 13.82
C LYS A 745 0.95 -43.42 13.59
N LEU A 746 0.82 -42.49 14.53
CA LEU A 746 0.01 -41.27 14.34
C LEU A 746 0.61 -40.31 13.30
N LYS A 747 1.93 -40.12 13.32
CA LYS A 747 2.65 -39.25 12.40
C LYS A 747 2.71 -39.81 10.98
N SER A 748 2.69 -41.08 10.79
CA SER A 748 2.72 -41.76 9.48
C SER A 748 1.33 -41.97 8.85
N GLY A 749 0.23 -41.56 9.52
CA GLY A 749 -1.13 -41.84 9.07
C GLY A 749 -1.53 -43.32 9.16
N ALA A 750 -0.65 -44.20 9.69
CA ALA A 750 -0.87 -45.64 9.80
C ALA A 750 -1.79 -46.02 10.96
N GLY A 751 -2.33 -45.04 11.71
CA GLY A 751 -3.33 -45.25 12.76
C GLY A 751 -4.72 -45.69 12.26
N PHE A 752 -4.95 -45.51 10.95
CA PHE A 752 -6.18 -45.95 10.28
C PHE A 752 -5.84 -47.01 9.23
N VAL A 753 -6.19 -48.24 9.44
CA VAL A 753 -6.10 -49.30 8.41
C VAL A 753 -7.42 -49.31 7.65
N ALA A 754 -7.39 -48.90 6.37
CA ALA A 754 -8.55 -48.99 5.51
C ALA A 754 -8.85 -50.45 5.19
N GLU A 755 -9.84 -51.04 5.85
CA GLU A 755 -10.18 -52.45 5.62
C GLU A 755 -11.10 -52.71 4.44
N LYS A 756 -12.01 -51.79 4.10
CA LYS A 756 -12.96 -51.92 2.96
C LYS A 756 -13.31 -50.58 2.40
N SER A 757 -13.18 -50.49 1.09
CA SER A 757 -13.73 -49.40 0.31
C SER A 757 -14.93 -49.88 -0.51
N GLN A 758 -16.12 -49.35 -0.27
CA GLN A 758 -17.33 -49.69 -1.02
C GLN A 758 -17.87 -48.46 -1.69
N THR A 759 -18.06 -48.56 -3.00
CA THR A 759 -18.67 -47.50 -3.80
C THR A 759 -20.17 -47.70 -3.88
N TYR A 760 -20.93 -46.73 -3.42
CA TYR A 760 -22.38 -46.74 -3.47
C TYR A 760 -22.86 -45.81 -4.59
N THR A 761 -23.84 -46.26 -5.35
CA THR A 761 -24.54 -45.42 -6.33
C THR A 761 -25.81 -44.89 -5.69
N LEU A 762 -25.99 -43.59 -5.64
CA LEU A 762 -27.24 -42.99 -5.17
C LEU A 762 -28.33 -43.18 -6.24
N ASP A 763 -29.39 -43.92 -5.92
CA ASP A 763 -30.51 -44.13 -6.84
C ASP A 763 -31.35 -42.87 -7.11
N ARG A 764 -31.28 -41.91 -6.20
CA ARG A 764 -31.80 -40.54 -6.34
C ARG A 764 -30.91 -39.60 -5.50
N ALA A 765 -30.64 -38.41 -5.97
CA ALA A 765 -30.17 -37.32 -5.13
C ALA A 765 -31.32 -37.04 -4.15
N GLU A 766 -31.29 -37.66 -2.96
CA GLU A 766 -32.27 -37.35 -1.90
C GLU A 766 -32.18 -35.89 -1.57
N GLY A 767 -33.33 -35.23 -1.74
CA GLY A 767 -33.45 -33.80 -1.80
C GLY A 767 -32.68 -33.05 -0.70
N SER A 768 -31.66 -32.33 -1.08
CA SER A 768 -31.36 -31.09 -0.40
C SER A 768 -32.63 -30.23 -0.52
N GLN A 769 -33.04 -29.55 0.56
CA GLN A 769 -34.15 -28.60 0.54
C GLN A 769 -33.90 -27.38 -0.38
N VAL A 770 -32.86 -27.44 -1.21
CA VAL A 770 -32.49 -26.42 -2.17
C VAL A 770 -33.36 -26.60 -3.41
N THR A 771 -34.24 -25.66 -3.61
CA THR A 771 -35.04 -25.51 -4.85
C THR A 771 -34.08 -25.02 -5.96
N TYR A 772 -33.79 -25.91 -6.92
CA TYR A 772 -33.03 -25.50 -8.11
C TYR A 772 -33.89 -24.70 -9.06
N ASP A 773 -33.52 -23.45 -9.35
CA ASP A 773 -34.02 -22.70 -10.48
C ASP A 773 -33.36 -23.20 -11.79
N LEU A 774 -33.78 -24.41 -12.23
CA LEU A 774 -33.24 -25.06 -13.42
C LEU A 774 -33.34 -24.19 -14.67
N VAL A 775 -34.52 -23.56 -14.85
CA VAL A 775 -34.78 -22.68 -16.00
C VAL A 775 -33.91 -21.42 -15.96
N GLY A 776 -33.76 -20.80 -14.76
CA GLY A 776 -32.97 -19.58 -14.59
C GLY A 776 -31.47 -19.82 -14.83
N LYS A 777 -30.90 -20.83 -14.19
CA LYS A 777 -29.48 -21.16 -14.36
C LYS A 777 -29.12 -21.51 -15.80
N ILE A 778 -29.95 -22.26 -16.50
CA ILE A 778 -29.74 -22.56 -17.92
C ILE A 778 -29.94 -21.31 -18.79
N ALA A 779 -30.94 -20.47 -18.49
CA ALA A 779 -31.20 -19.23 -19.23
C ALA A 779 -30.00 -18.26 -19.13
N GLU A 780 -29.44 -18.08 -17.95
CA GLU A 780 -28.28 -17.27 -17.68
C GLU A 780 -27.03 -17.79 -18.41
N GLY A 781 -26.74 -19.09 -18.26
CA GLY A 781 -25.55 -19.70 -18.87
C GLY A 781 -25.61 -19.81 -20.40
N ALA A 782 -26.82 -19.97 -20.98
CA ALA A 782 -27.03 -19.97 -22.43
C ALA A 782 -27.33 -18.58 -23.00
N LYS A 783 -27.47 -17.54 -22.16
CA LYS A 783 -27.88 -16.19 -22.57
C LYS A 783 -29.17 -16.19 -23.42
N LEU A 784 -30.20 -16.86 -22.93
CA LEU A 784 -31.52 -16.99 -23.56
C LEU A 784 -32.59 -16.54 -22.56
N THR A 785 -33.81 -16.26 -23.09
CA THR A 785 -34.93 -15.96 -22.19
C THR A 785 -35.39 -17.22 -21.44
N ARG A 786 -35.86 -17.06 -20.20
CA ARG A 786 -36.48 -18.15 -19.41
C ARG A 786 -37.59 -18.86 -20.19
N ARG A 787 -38.34 -18.14 -21.02
CA ARG A 787 -39.41 -18.69 -21.88
C ARG A 787 -38.86 -19.66 -22.93
N THR A 788 -37.76 -19.28 -23.60
CA THR A 788 -37.09 -20.14 -24.60
C THR A 788 -36.56 -21.41 -23.96
N VAL A 789 -35.87 -21.29 -22.80
CA VAL A 789 -35.34 -22.44 -22.06
C VAL A 789 -36.45 -23.37 -21.54
N ALA A 790 -37.53 -22.80 -20.99
CA ALA A 790 -38.69 -23.61 -20.56
C ALA A 790 -39.25 -24.45 -21.71
N ARG A 791 -39.40 -23.85 -22.90
CA ARG A 791 -39.91 -24.57 -24.10
C ARG A 791 -38.93 -25.64 -24.58
N ILE A 792 -37.61 -25.42 -24.46
CA ILE A 792 -36.62 -26.47 -24.76
C ILE A 792 -36.75 -27.63 -23.78
N LEU A 793 -36.82 -27.34 -22.46
CA LEU A 793 -36.95 -28.37 -21.43
C LEU A 793 -38.30 -29.14 -21.48
N GLU A 794 -39.40 -28.47 -21.87
CA GLU A 794 -40.69 -29.11 -22.10
C GLU A 794 -40.69 -30.02 -23.35
N GLY A 795 -39.87 -29.69 -24.36
CA GLY A 795 -39.82 -30.40 -25.60
C GLY A 795 -38.90 -31.64 -25.59
N ILE A 796 -37.97 -31.78 -24.70
CA ILE A 796 -37.09 -32.95 -24.61
C ILE A 796 -37.87 -34.16 -24.05
N LYS A 797 -37.39 -35.35 -24.40
CA LYS A 797 -38.03 -36.61 -23.96
C LYS A 797 -38.05 -36.75 -22.44
N PRO A 798 -39.12 -37.31 -21.87
CA PRO A 798 -39.25 -37.43 -20.42
C PRO A 798 -38.08 -38.18 -19.72
N TYR A 799 -37.45 -39.16 -20.39
CA TYR A 799 -36.32 -39.87 -19.83
C TYR A 799 -35.05 -39.02 -19.84
N THR A 800 -34.87 -38.19 -20.87
CA THR A 800 -33.78 -37.21 -20.93
C THR A 800 -33.91 -36.17 -19.84
N PHE A 801 -35.10 -35.60 -19.67
CA PHE A 801 -35.40 -34.68 -18.61
C PHE A 801 -35.20 -35.30 -17.21
N ALA A 802 -35.60 -36.55 -17.02
CA ALA A 802 -35.46 -37.23 -15.73
C ALA A 802 -34.01 -37.38 -15.28
N MET A 803 -33.03 -37.26 -16.16
CA MET A 803 -31.59 -37.34 -15.82
C MET A 803 -31.13 -36.20 -14.91
N PHE A 804 -31.88 -35.07 -14.81
CA PHE A 804 -31.52 -34.01 -13.87
C PHE A 804 -31.56 -34.50 -12.41
N LYS A 805 -32.37 -35.56 -12.11
CA LYS A 805 -32.42 -36.18 -10.77
C LYS A 805 -31.14 -36.94 -10.41
N ASN A 806 -30.33 -37.36 -11.37
CA ASN A 806 -29.10 -38.06 -11.15
C ASN A 806 -28.00 -37.10 -10.63
N ASN A 807 -27.88 -35.94 -11.25
CA ASN A 807 -26.97 -34.85 -10.85
C ASN A 807 -27.46 -33.55 -11.48
N PRO A 808 -28.17 -32.68 -10.70
CA PRO A 808 -28.71 -31.43 -11.22
C PRO A 808 -27.66 -30.46 -11.79
N GLU A 809 -26.51 -30.32 -11.15
CA GLU A 809 -25.46 -29.40 -11.60
C GLU A 809 -24.81 -29.88 -12.91
N GLU A 810 -24.56 -31.19 -13.04
CA GLU A 810 -24.04 -31.75 -14.28
C GLU A 810 -25.07 -31.63 -15.42
N PHE A 811 -26.37 -31.81 -15.13
CA PHE A 811 -27.43 -31.65 -16.12
C PHE A 811 -27.48 -30.18 -16.61
N ILE A 812 -27.44 -29.21 -15.70
CA ILE A 812 -27.43 -27.77 -16.03
C ILE A 812 -26.22 -27.44 -16.92
N THR A 813 -25.03 -27.81 -16.50
CA THR A 813 -23.79 -27.56 -17.23
C THR A 813 -23.82 -28.16 -18.63
N LYS A 814 -24.27 -29.41 -18.77
CA LYS A 814 -24.37 -30.08 -20.06
C LYS A 814 -25.50 -29.50 -20.93
N ALA A 815 -26.64 -29.14 -20.37
CA ALA A 815 -27.72 -28.47 -21.11
C ALA A 815 -27.27 -27.11 -21.66
N ILE A 816 -26.59 -26.29 -20.85
CA ILE A 816 -26.00 -25.01 -21.30
C ILE A 816 -25.06 -25.23 -22.48
N ARG A 817 -24.14 -26.21 -22.36
CA ARG A 817 -23.18 -26.54 -23.42
C ARG A 817 -23.89 -26.97 -24.71
N LEU A 818 -24.84 -27.92 -24.65
CA LEU A 818 -25.54 -28.46 -25.82
C LEU A 818 -26.43 -27.40 -26.49
N ILE A 819 -27.06 -26.52 -25.73
CA ILE A 819 -27.83 -25.38 -26.30
C ILE A 819 -26.87 -24.39 -26.99
N ASN A 820 -25.72 -24.08 -26.38
CA ASN A 820 -24.75 -23.16 -26.97
C ASN A 820 -24.09 -23.75 -28.23
N GLU A 821 -23.89 -25.06 -28.30
CA GLU A 821 -23.43 -25.75 -29.54
C GLU A 821 -24.41 -25.53 -30.70
N GLN A 822 -25.72 -25.63 -30.49
CA GLN A 822 -26.72 -25.39 -31.53
C GLN A 822 -26.88 -23.90 -31.85
N LYS A 823 -26.85 -23.06 -30.82
CA LYS A 823 -26.85 -21.62 -30.99
C LYS A 823 -25.67 -21.15 -31.84
N ALA A 824 -24.49 -21.69 -31.62
CA ALA A 824 -23.29 -21.39 -32.40
C ALA A 824 -23.44 -21.64 -33.90
N THR A 825 -24.15 -22.68 -34.30
CA THR A 825 -24.37 -23.00 -35.72
C THR A 825 -25.31 -22.02 -36.43
N MET A 826 -26.10 -21.25 -35.71
CA MET A 826 -27.12 -20.35 -36.28
C MET A 826 -26.68 -18.87 -36.29
N ILE A 827 -25.72 -18.51 -35.51
CA ILE A 827 -25.42 -17.13 -35.14
C ILE A 827 -24.46 -16.44 -36.13
N VAL A 828 -23.50 -17.18 -36.70
CA VAL A 828 -22.39 -16.62 -37.46
C VAL A 828 -22.83 -15.81 -38.67
N GLU A 829 -23.94 -16.22 -39.33
CA GLU A 829 -24.43 -15.53 -40.51
C GLU A 829 -25.17 -14.21 -40.23
N GLN A 830 -25.72 -14.06 -39.03
CA GLN A 830 -26.64 -12.97 -38.66
C GLN A 830 -26.16 -12.07 -37.51
N ILE A 831 -24.89 -12.14 -37.15
CA ILE A 831 -24.30 -11.24 -36.13
C ILE A 831 -23.91 -9.93 -36.78
N THR A 832 -24.19 -8.83 -36.12
CA THR A 832 -23.73 -7.47 -36.45
C THR A 832 -23.08 -6.85 -35.24
N TYR A 833 -21.93 -6.22 -35.43
CA TYR A 833 -21.20 -5.55 -34.36
C TYR A 833 -21.42 -4.04 -34.41
N ASN A 834 -21.64 -3.45 -33.21
CA ASN A 834 -21.72 -2.02 -33.03
C ASN A 834 -20.61 -1.57 -32.07
N GLN A 835 -19.82 -0.61 -32.50
CA GLN A 835 -18.81 -0.01 -31.64
C GLN A 835 -19.47 0.73 -30.47
N THR A 836 -18.97 0.55 -29.27
CA THR A 836 -19.39 1.27 -28.07
C THR A 836 -18.43 2.43 -27.81
N GLU A 837 -18.80 3.34 -26.90
CA GLU A 837 -17.88 4.43 -26.50
C GLU A 837 -16.68 3.96 -25.66
N GLY A 838 -16.68 2.70 -25.17
CA GLY A 838 -15.63 2.13 -24.35
C GLY A 838 -14.40 1.70 -25.18
N THR A 839 -13.20 1.89 -24.61
CA THR A 839 -11.93 1.41 -25.16
C THR A 839 -11.22 0.53 -24.15
N TYR A 840 -10.27 -0.29 -24.62
CA TYR A 840 -9.31 -1.00 -23.78
C TYR A 840 -8.12 -0.08 -23.51
N ASP A 841 -7.77 0.07 -22.25
CA ASP A 841 -6.56 0.78 -21.85
C ASP A 841 -5.31 -0.10 -22.00
N SER A 842 -4.14 0.52 -22.17
CA SER A 842 -2.86 -0.19 -22.32
C SER A 842 -2.45 -0.99 -21.07
N THR A 843 -3.04 -0.69 -19.92
CA THR A 843 -2.80 -1.42 -18.65
C THR A 843 -3.21 -2.89 -18.71
N ILE A 844 -4.06 -3.29 -19.66
CA ILE A 844 -4.41 -4.71 -19.84
C ILE A 844 -3.18 -5.59 -20.16
N PHE A 845 -2.13 -5.04 -20.78
CA PHE A 845 -0.90 -5.78 -21.08
C PHE A 845 -0.06 -6.07 -19.83
N THR A 846 -0.16 -5.23 -18.81
CA THR A 846 0.61 -5.35 -17.56
C THR A 846 -0.20 -5.95 -16.40
N ALA A 847 -1.48 -6.25 -16.61
CA ALA A 847 -2.38 -6.76 -15.57
C ALA A 847 -2.07 -8.21 -15.14
N GLU A 848 -1.47 -9.04 -16.01
CA GLU A 848 -1.11 -10.41 -15.68
C GLU A 848 0.16 -10.48 -14.84
N LYS A 849 0.07 -11.14 -13.68
CA LYS A 849 1.19 -11.37 -12.77
C LYS A 849 1.84 -12.72 -13.09
N ASN A 850 3.00 -12.68 -13.71
CA ASN A 850 3.76 -13.89 -14.05
C ASN A 850 4.83 -14.17 -13.01
N THR A 851 4.93 -15.42 -12.54
CA THR A 851 5.84 -15.84 -11.47
C THR A 851 7.09 -16.56 -11.94
N ASP A 852 7.05 -17.14 -13.16
CA ASP A 852 8.17 -17.90 -13.72
C ASP A 852 8.62 -17.34 -15.08
N PHE A 853 9.50 -16.37 -15.04
CA PHE A 853 10.10 -15.74 -16.23
C PHE A 853 11.09 -16.65 -16.97
N SER A 854 11.53 -17.76 -16.35
CA SER A 854 12.42 -18.71 -17.04
C SER A 854 11.76 -19.42 -18.22
N LYS A 855 10.42 -19.49 -18.21
CA LYS A 855 9.59 -20.05 -19.29
C LYS A 855 9.26 -19.03 -20.37
N ALA A 856 9.53 -17.75 -20.12
CA ALA A 856 9.24 -16.69 -21.06
C ALA A 856 10.30 -16.63 -22.18
N TYR A 857 9.87 -16.25 -23.38
CA TYR A 857 10.74 -15.89 -24.48
C TYR A 857 11.10 -14.41 -24.39
N ARG A 858 12.39 -14.07 -24.45
CA ARG A 858 12.82 -12.67 -24.49
C ARG A 858 12.74 -12.16 -25.93
N ALA A 859 11.72 -11.34 -26.19
CA ALA A 859 11.40 -10.82 -27.51
C ALA A 859 12.14 -9.52 -27.82
N LYS A 860 12.38 -9.25 -29.10
CA LYS A 860 12.99 -8.01 -29.58
C LYS A 860 11.97 -7.04 -30.15
N LYS A 861 10.93 -7.56 -30.83
CA LYS A 861 9.91 -6.78 -31.54
C LYS A 861 8.56 -6.78 -30.85
N ASN A 862 8.39 -7.55 -29.75
CA ASN A 862 7.16 -7.52 -28.97
C ASN A 862 7.06 -6.21 -28.16
N VAL A 863 5.85 -5.78 -27.85
CA VAL A 863 5.56 -4.58 -27.04
C VAL A 863 5.95 -4.69 -25.57
N GLN A 864 6.33 -5.88 -25.12
CA GLN A 864 6.89 -6.20 -23.83
C GLN A 864 8.18 -7.01 -24.01
N ASP A 865 9.11 -6.93 -23.07
CA ASP A 865 10.40 -7.63 -23.17
C ASP A 865 10.27 -9.17 -23.12
N TYR A 866 9.23 -9.67 -22.46
CA TYR A 866 8.99 -11.10 -22.28
C TYR A 866 7.63 -11.52 -22.85
N VAL A 867 7.62 -12.63 -23.58
CA VAL A 867 6.41 -13.27 -24.11
C VAL A 867 6.21 -14.59 -23.37
N PHE A 868 5.08 -14.73 -22.72
CA PHE A 868 4.65 -15.98 -22.08
C PHE A 868 3.78 -16.76 -23.08
N ALA A 869 4.33 -17.85 -23.58
CA ALA A 869 3.66 -18.70 -24.56
C ALA A 869 3.04 -19.93 -23.88
N ASP A 870 1.75 -20.13 -24.08
CA ASP A 870 1.01 -21.28 -23.55
C ASP A 870 1.09 -22.46 -24.53
N GLY A 871 1.02 -23.69 -24.02
CA GLY A 871 0.89 -24.92 -24.83
C GLY A 871 2.20 -25.69 -24.99
N TYR A 872 2.08 -27.02 -24.89
CA TYR A 872 3.13 -27.97 -25.18
C TYR A 872 2.77 -28.72 -26.48
N ALA A 873 3.61 -28.64 -27.49
CA ALA A 873 3.55 -29.55 -28.61
C ALA A 873 4.11 -30.94 -28.21
N LYS A 874 3.76 -32.00 -28.96
CA LYS A 874 4.30 -33.34 -28.73
C LYS A 874 5.83 -33.42 -28.77
N ASP A 875 6.48 -32.40 -29.33
CA ASP A 875 7.92 -32.29 -29.52
C ASP A 875 8.59 -31.39 -28.47
N GLY A 876 7.87 -30.96 -27.45
CA GLY A 876 8.40 -30.14 -26.35
C GLY A 876 8.55 -28.63 -26.66
N GLN A 877 8.22 -28.15 -27.86
CA GLN A 877 8.17 -26.73 -28.21
C GLN A 877 6.72 -26.23 -28.31
N SER A 878 6.42 -25.08 -27.70
CA SER A 878 5.14 -24.41 -27.85
C SER A 878 5.02 -23.79 -29.25
N VAL A 879 3.88 -24.00 -29.92
CA VAL A 879 3.57 -23.38 -31.23
C VAL A 879 3.63 -21.86 -31.15
N GLU A 880 3.06 -21.29 -30.08
CA GLU A 880 3.08 -19.86 -29.85
C GLU A 880 4.50 -19.31 -29.65
N ARG A 881 5.37 -20.06 -28.95
CA ARG A 881 6.76 -19.65 -28.75
C ARG A 881 7.51 -19.62 -30.08
N LYS A 882 7.36 -20.66 -30.90
CA LYS A 882 7.98 -20.70 -32.21
C LYS A 882 7.48 -19.57 -33.11
N PHE A 883 6.18 -19.29 -33.06
CA PHE A 883 5.57 -18.20 -33.81
C PHE A 883 6.16 -16.82 -33.38
N ALA A 884 6.37 -16.58 -32.07
CA ALA A 884 7.03 -15.37 -31.58
C ALA A 884 8.50 -15.28 -32.02
N GLU A 885 9.24 -16.41 -32.02
CA GLU A 885 10.63 -16.46 -32.45
C GLU A 885 10.75 -16.15 -33.94
N ASP A 886 9.84 -16.72 -34.78
CA ASP A 886 9.79 -16.46 -36.21
C ASP A 886 9.47 -14.98 -36.51
N MET A 887 8.53 -14.37 -35.79
CA MET A 887 8.20 -12.94 -35.91
C MET A 887 9.36 -12.01 -35.53
N ASP A 888 10.15 -12.37 -34.51
CA ASP A 888 11.33 -11.61 -34.14
C ASP A 888 12.44 -11.61 -35.18
N LEU A 889 12.53 -12.71 -35.98
CA LEU A 889 13.54 -12.88 -37.03
C LEU A 889 13.10 -12.29 -38.37
N ALA A 890 11.79 -12.20 -38.60
CA ALA A 890 11.24 -11.79 -39.89
C ALA A 890 11.46 -10.28 -40.16
N GLU A 891 12.10 -9.92 -41.27
CA GLU A 891 12.37 -8.53 -41.64
C GLU A 891 11.09 -7.72 -41.90
N GLU A 892 10.03 -8.41 -42.35
CA GLU A 892 8.73 -7.83 -42.66
C GLU A 892 7.99 -7.33 -41.42
N VAL A 893 8.19 -7.96 -40.25
CA VAL A 893 7.52 -7.59 -38.99
C VAL A 893 8.20 -6.38 -38.35
N CYS A 894 7.44 -5.30 -38.18
CA CYS A 894 7.88 -4.09 -37.49
C CYS A 894 7.78 -4.25 -35.98
N VAL A 895 6.60 -4.66 -35.50
CA VAL A 895 6.27 -4.82 -34.08
C VAL A 895 5.07 -5.75 -33.91
N TYR A 896 5.03 -6.50 -32.82
CA TYR A 896 3.88 -7.35 -32.50
C TYR A 896 3.56 -7.30 -31.00
N ALA A 897 2.36 -7.72 -30.65
CA ALA A 897 1.93 -7.92 -29.27
C ALA A 897 1.25 -9.27 -29.10
N LYS A 898 1.57 -10.01 -28.04
CA LYS A 898 0.68 -11.05 -27.53
C LYS A 898 -0.47 -10.36 -26.80
N LEU A 899 -1.69 -10.56 -27.30
CA LEU A 899 -2.87 -9.93 -26.72
C LEU A 899 -3.21 -10.60 -25.37
N PRO A 900 -3.41 -9.82 -24.31
CA PRO A 900 -3.72 -10.36 -23.00
C PRO A 900 -5.16 -10.89 -22.95
N ARG A 901 -5.45 -11.83 -22.05
CA ARG A 901 -6.79 -12.41 -21.84
C ARG A 901 -7.86 -11.37 -21.51
N GLY A 902 -7.45 -10.19 -20.99
CA GLY A 902 -8.32 -9.04 -20.78
C GLY A 902 -8.84 -8.38 -22.05
N PHE A 903 -8.18 -8.60 -23.20
CA PHE A 903 -8.67 -8.17 -24.50
C PHE A 903 -9.62 -9.23 -25.04
N SER A 904 -10.89 -8.92 -25.17
CA SER A 904 -11.88 -9.89 -25.61
C SER A 904 -12.94 -9.29 -26.53
N ILE A 905 -13.34 -10.09 -27.51
CA ILE A 905 -14.42 -9.81 -28.43
C ILE A 905 -15.66 -10.53 -27.89
N PRO A 906 -16.75 -9.83 -27.59
CA PRO A 906 -17.97 -10.47 -27.11
C PRO A 906 -18.61 -11.25 -28.25
N THR A 907 -18.95 -12.51 -28.01
CA THR A 907 -19.72 -13.34 -28.94
C THR A 907 -20.92 -13.98 -28.23
N PRO A 908 -21.95 -14.38 -28.97
CA PRO A 908 -23.14 -15.00 -28.37
C PRO A 908 -22.89 -16.33 -27.65
N VAL A 909 -21.74 -16.95 -27.92
CA VAL A 909 -21.30 -18.22 -27.31
C VAL A 909 -20.15 -18.04 -26.32
N GLY A 910 -19.93 -16.82 -25.85
CA GLY A 910 -18.91 -16.44 -24.86
C GLY A 910 -17.81 -15.55 -25.47
N ASN A 911 -17.06 -14.89 -24.61
CA ASN A 911 -15.97 -14.00 -25.04
C ASN A 911 -14.88 -14.78 -25.78
N TYR A 912 -14.26 -14.12 -26.74
CA TYR A 912 -13.16 -14.63 -27.55
C TYR A 912 -11.97 -13.66 -27.48
N SER A 913 -10.77 -14.17 -27.24
CA SER A 913 -9.55 -13.38 -27.19
C SER A 913 -8.57 -13.91 -28.24
N PRO A 914 -8.25 -13.16 -29.29
CA PRO A 914 -7.21 -13.53 -30.24
C PRO A 914 -5.82 -13.49 -29.60
N ASP A 915 -4.86 -14.25 -30.13
CA ASP A 915 -3.55 -14.39 -29.52
C ASP A 915 -2.59 -13.24 -29.84
N TRP A 916 -2.60 -12.74 -31.09
CA TRP A 916 -1.56 -11.82 -31.56
C TRP A 916 -2.13 -10.63 -32.33
N ALA A 917 -1.48 -9.48 -32.17
CA ALA A 917 -1.63 -8.29 -32.99
C ALA A 917 -0.26 -7.96 -33.62
N ILE A 918 -0.19 -7.90 -34.97
CA ILE A 918 1.06 -7.78 -35.70
C ILE A 918 1.00 -6.58 -36.65
N ALA A 919 2.02 -5.73 -36.63
CA ALA A 919 2.21 -4.64 -37.57
C ALA A 919 3.46 -4.91 -38.43
N PHE A 920 3.30 -4.82 -39.75
CA PHE A 920 4.32 -5.04 -40.73
C PHE A 920 4.96 -3.75 -41.23
N ASN A 921 6.18 -3.85 -41.75
CA ASN A 921 6.88 -2.75 -42.40
C ASN A 921 6.16 -2.34 -43.70
N LYS A 922 5.91 -1.03 -43.85
CA LYS A 922 5.19 -0.51 -45.02
C LYS A 922 5.93 -0.86 -46.32
N GLY A 923 5.22 -1.53 -47.22
CA GLY A 923 5.74 -1.89 -48.53
C GLY A 923 6.45 -3.26 -48.61
N THR A 924 6.54 -4.00 -47.48
CA THR A 924 7.07 -5.39 -47.48
C THR A 924 5.98 -6.42 -47.73
N VAL A 925 4.73 -6.13 -47.32
CA VAL A 925 3.56 -6.99 -47.52
C VAL A 925 2.36 -6.17 -48.00
N LYS A 926 1.34 -6.87 -48.51
CA LYS A 926 0.14 -6.24 -49.06
C LYS A 926 -0.72 -5.54 -48.02
N HIS A 927 -0.84 -6.15 -46.82
CA HIS A 927 -1.58 -5.62 -45.66
C HIS A 927 -0.63 -5.26 -44.53
N ILE A 928 -0.86 -4.14 -43.86
CA ILE A 928 0.05 -3.61 -42.87
C ILE A 928 -0.22 -4.19 -41.47
N PHE A 929 -1.47 -4.63 -41.21
CA PHE A 929 -1.86 -5.13 -39.88
C PHE A 929 -2.52 -6.52 -39.98
N PHE A 930 -2.18 -7.39 -39.03
CA PHE A 930 -2.74 -8.72 -38.93
C PHE A 930 -3.06 -9.09 -37.50
N ILE A 931 -4.23 -9.66 -37.25
CA ILE A 931 -4.63 -10.25 -35.98
C ILE A 931 -4.66 -11.77 -36.16
N ALA A 932 -3.82 -12.47 -35.37
CA ALA A 932 -3.65 -13.90 -35.53
C ALA A 932 -4.17 -14.69 -34.33
N GLU A 933 -4.72 -15.85 -34.62
CA GLU A 933 -5.00 -16.93 -33.67
C GLU A 933 -4.10 -18.13 -34.01
N THR A 934 -3.26 -18.58 -33.05
CA THR A 934 -2.34 -19.67 -33.23
C THR A 934 -2.93 -21.02 -32.79
N LYS A 935 -2.93 -22.04 -33.73
CA LYS A 935 -3.44 -23.39 -33.43
C LYS A 935 -2.36 -24.45 -33.69
N GLY A 936 -2.28 -25.43 -32.80
CA GLY A 936 -1.21 -26.45 -32.82
C GLY A 936 -1.19 -27.38 -34.02
N THR A 937 -2.29 -27.62 -34.70
CA THR A 937 -2.41 -28.28 -36.03
C THR A 937 -3.78 -28.01 -36.64
N MET A 938 -3.83 -27.73 -37.94
CA MET A 938 -5.10 -27.62 -38.69
C MET A 938 -5.85 -28.97 -38.83
N GLU A 939 -5.18 -30.11 -38.60
CA GLU A 939 -5.79 -31.45 -38.61
C GLU A 939 -6.55 -31.80 -37.30
N THR A 940 -6.36 -31.11 -36.24
CA THR A 940 -7.24 -31.15 -35.05
C THR A 940 -8.55 -30.39 -35.24
N LEU A 941 -9.02 -30.35 -36.48
CA LEU A 941 -10.28 -29.77 -36.98
C LEU A 941 -11.55 -30.45 -36.49
N ASN A 942 -11.50 -31.17 -35.40
CA ASN A 942 -12.61 -31.27 -34.48
C ASN A 942 -12.60 -30.08 -33.48
N LEU A 943 -12.36 -28.84 -33.98
CA LEU A 943 -12.69 -27.63 -33.24
C LEU A 943 -14.14 -27.80 -32.82
N LYS A 944 -14.35 -27.79 -31.49
CA LYS A 944 -15.72 -27.84 -30.95
C LYS A 944 -16.52 -26.74 -31.64
N PRO A 945 -17.78 -26.98 -32.05
CA PRO A 945 -18.59 -26.01 -32.80
C PRO A 945 -18.57 -24.60 -32.22
N ILE A 946 -18.45 -24.49 -30.90
CA ILE A 946 -18.38 -23.23 -30.17
C ILE A 946 -17.08 -22.46 -30.49
N GLU A 947 -15.92 -23.11 -30.56
CA GLU A 947 -14.64 -22.44 -30.88
C GLU A 947 -14.62 -21.93 -32.32
N LYS A 948 -15.11 -22.77 -33.26
CA LYS A 948 -15.25 -22.36 -34.65
C LYS A 948 -16.16 -21.12 -34.76
N ALA A 949 -17.30 -21.12 -34.07
CA ALA A 949 -18.22 -19.98 -34.09
C ALA A 949 -17.60 -18.70 -33.50
N LYS A 950 -16.78 -18.82 -32.48
CA LYS A 950 -16.03 -17.65 -31.92
C LYS A 950 -15.05 -17.07 -32.94
N ILE A 951 -14.26 -17.90 -33.58
CA ILE A 951 -13.32 -17.51 -34.66
C ILE A 951 -14.05 -16.85 -35.81
N ASP A 952 -15.17 -17.44 -36.28
CA ASP A 952 -15.95 -16.90 -37.37
C ASP A 952 -16.65 -15.57 -37.02
N CYS A 953 -17.08 -15.40 -35.77
CA CYS A 953 -17.59 -14.11 -35.23
C CYS A 953 -16.48 -13.04 -35.23
N ALA A 954 -15.26 -13.39 -34.78
CA ALA A 954 -14.12 -12.48 -34.82
C ALA A 954 -13.74 -12.10 -36.26
N ARG A 955 -13.72 -13.08 -37.17
CA ARG A 955 -13.48 -12.85 -38.60
C ARG A 955 -14.48 -11.85 -39.21
N LYS A 956 -15.75 -11.96 -38.82
CA LYS A 956 -16.80 -11.01 -39.26
C LYS A 956 -16.61 -9.61 -38.66
N LEU A 957 -16.30 -9.51 -37.38
CA LEU A 957 -16.00 -8.23 -36.73
C LEU A 957 -14.85 -7.50 -37.44
N PHE A 958 -13.74 -8.19 -37.62
CA PHE A 958 -12.56 -7.58 -38.26
C PHE A 958 -12.79 -7.27 -39.74
N ALA A 959 -13.62 -8.04 -40.45
CA ALA A 959 -14.06 -7.72 -41.81
C ALA A 959 -14.95 -6.45 -41.88
N GLU A 960 -15.80 -6.25 -40.87
CA GLU A 960 -16.62 -5.03 -40.76
C GLU A 960 -15.80 -3.78 -40.34
N LEU A 961 -14.73 -3.98 -39.54
CA LEU A 961 -13.80 -2.94 -39.14
C LEU A 961 -12.84 -2.50 -40.24
N SER A 962 -12.61 -3.37 -41.23
CA SER A 962 -11.63 -3.13 -42.27
C SER A 962 -12.03 -2.04 -43.26
N SER A 963 -11.47 -0.85 -43.09
CA SER A 963 -10.89 -0.17 -44.21
C SER A 963 -9.64 -0.96 -44.62
N ALA A 964 -9.68 -1.82 -45.61
CA ALA A 964 -8.57 -2.49 -46.35
C ALA A 964 -7.22 -2.87 -45.68
N ASP A 965 -6.93 -2.43 -44.46
CA ASP A 965 -5.59 -2.48 -43.84
C ASP A 965 -5.42 -3.50 -42.69
N VAL A 966 -6.50 -4.05 -42.09
CA VAL A 966 -6.44 -5.03 -40.99
C VAL A 966 -7.02 -6.37 -41.44
N VAL A 967 -6.24 -7.42 -41.33
CA VAL A 967 -6.65 -8.81 -41.66
C VAL A 967 -6.70 -9.64 -40.40
N TYR A 968 -7.69 -10.51 -40.25
CA TYR A 968 -7.81 -11.48 -39.16
C TYR A 968 -7.92 -12.89 -39.75
N ASP A 969 -7.09 -13.83 -39.30
CA ASP A 969 -7.27 -15.25 -39.55
C ASP A 969 -6.63 -16.16 -38.49
N SER A 970 -6.91 -17.45 -38.53
CA SER A 970 -6.26 -18.48 -37.71
C SER A 970 -5.08 -19.09 -38.49
N VAL A 971 -3.94 -19.18 -37.82
CA VAL A 971 -2.69 -19.68 -38.41
C VAL A 971 -2.05 -20.75 -37.52
N ASP A 972 -1.30 -21.67 -38.16
CA ASP A 972 -0.52 -22.71 -37.47
C ASP A 972 0.98 -22.43 -37.46
N SER A 973 1.42 -21.48 -38.29
CA SER A 973 2.82 -21.10 -38.44
C SER A 973 2.96 -19.70 -39.02
N TYR A 974 4.14 -19.09 -38.84
CA TYR A 974 4.46 -17.79 -39.46
C TYR A 974 4.44 -17.88 -41.01
N GLN A 975 4.86 -18.99 -41.59
CA GLN A 975 4.78 -19.20 -43.07
C GLN A 975 3.33 -19.19 -43.53
N HIS A 976 2.42 -19.85 -42.81
CA HIS A 976 1.00 -19.87 -43.18
C HIS A 976 0.41 -18.43 -43.10
N LEU A 977 0.83 -17.62 -42.12
CA LEU A 977 0.44 -16.19 -42.07
C LEU A 977 0.90 -15.46 -43.34
N LEU A 978 2.14 -15.64 -43.79
CA LEU A 978 2.63 -14.99 -45.01
C LEU A 978 1.85 -15.48 -46.24
N ASP A 979 1.57 -16.78 -46.37
CA ASP A 979 0.80 -17.35 -47.48
C ASP A 979 -0.61 -16.72 -47.55
N ILE A 980 -1.27 -16.51 -46.41
CA ILE A 980 -2.55 -15.79 -46.33
C ILE A 980 -2.38 -14.35 -46.82
N MET A 981 -1.35 -13.64 -46.35
CA MET A 981 -1.08 -12.24 -46.69
C MET A 981 -0.79 -12.03 -48.18
N GLU A 982 -0.17 -13.04 -48.84
CA GLU A 982 0.08 -13.02 -50.29
C GLU A 982 -1.17 -13.35 -51.11
N SER A 983 -2.08 -14.19 -50.57
CA SER A 983 -3.29 -14.65 -51.27
C SER A 983 -4.42 -13.62 -51.23
N LEU A 984 -4.47 -12.76 -50.25
CA LEU A 984 -5.43 -11.65 -50.08
C LEU A 984 -5.00 -10.42 -50.90
#